data_5445b96fd43a6fad24dfccce8733258d
#
_entry.id   5445b96fd43a6fad24dfccce8733258d
#
_cell.length_a   1.000
_cell.length_b   1.000
_cell.length_c   1.000
_cell.angle_alpha   90.00
_cell.angle_beta   90.00
_cell.angle_gamma   90.00
#
_symmetry.space_group_name_H-M   'P 1'
#
loop_
_entity.id
_entity.type
_entity.pdbx_description
1 polymer ?
#
loop_
_entity_poly.entity_id
_entity_poly.type
_entity_poly.pdbx_seq_one_letter_code
_entity_poly.pdbx_strand_id
1 'polypeptide(L)'
;MPPPADIVKVAIEWPGAYPKLMEIDQKKPLSAIIKEVCDGWSLANHEYFALQHADSSNFYITEKNRNEIKNGTILRLTTSPAQNAQQLHERIQSSSMDAKLEALKDLASLSRDVTFAQEFINLDGISLLTQMVESGTERYQKLQKIMKPCFGDMLSFTLTAFVELMDHGIVSWDTFSVAFIKKIASFVNKSAIDVSILQRSLAILESMVLNSHDLYQKVAQEITIGQLIPHLQGTDQEIQTYTIAVINALFLKAPDERRQLLRRCKQLRSIILTHVIRAQRAINNEMAHQLYVLQVLTFNLLEDRMMTKMDPQDQAQRDIIFELRRIAFDAESEPNNSSGSMEKRKSMYTRDYKKLGFINHVNPAMDFTQTPPGMLALDNMLYFAKHHQDAYIRIVLENSSREDKHECPFGRSSIELTKMLCEILKVGELPSETCNDFHPMFFTHDRSFEEFFCICIQLLNKTWKEMRATSEDFNKVMQVVKEQVMRALTTKPSSLDQFKSKLQNLSYTEILKIRQSERMNQEDFQSRPILALEFIPKTELVLPDKFWYCRLSPNHKVLHYGDLEESPQGEVPHDSLQDKLPVADIKAVVTGKDCPHMKEKGALKQNKEVLELAFSILYDSNCQLNFIAPDKHEYCIWTDGLNALLGKDMMSDLTQNDLDTLLSMEIKLRLLDLENIQIPDAPPPIPKEPSNYDFVYDCN
;
A
#
# COMPACT_ATOMS: atom_id res chain seq x y z
N MET A 1 -38.98 -10.20 25.11
CA MET A 1 -38.63 -8.98 24.41
C MET A 1 -37.10 -8.95 24.30
N PRO A 2 -36.54 -8.75 23.12
CA PRO A 2 -35.09 -8.50 23.05
C PRO A 2 -34.80 -7.23 23.91
N PRO A 3 -33.65 -7.18 24.63
CA PRO A 3 -33.29 -6.00 25.40
C PRO A 3 -33.23 -4.78 24.46
N PRO A 4 -33.60 -3.58 24.96
CA PRO A 4 -33.47 -2.36 24.17
C PRO A 4 -32.06 -2.25 23.62
N ALA A 5 -31.89 -1.77 22.39
CA ALA A 5 -30.59 -1.72 21.69
C ALA A 5 -29.50 -0.91 22.41
N ASP A 6 -29.86 -0.18 23.46
CA ASP A 6 -28.98 0.70 24.23
C ASP A 6 -28.46 0.09 25.55
N ILE A 7 -28.87 -1.14 25.90
CA ILE A 7 -28.40 -1.82 27.11
C ILE A 7 -27.40 -2.89 26.73
N VAL A 8 -26.18 -2.78 27.25
CA VAL A 8 -25.09 -3.75 27.06
C VAL A 8 -24.79 -4.49 28.37
N LYS A 9 -24.55 -5.80 28.25
CA LYS A 9 -24.17 -6.67 29.36
C LYS A 9 -22.64 -6.76 29.40
N VAL A 10 -22.04 -6.36 30.50
CA VAL A 10 -20.61 -6.34 30.70
C VAL A 10 -20.23 -7.05 32.00
N ALA A 11 -19.01 -7.56 32.05
CA ALA A 11 -18.40 -8.00 33.31
C ALA A 11 -17.48 -6.90 33.82
N ILE A 12 -17.60 -6.52 35.10
CA ILE A 12 -16.72 -5.51 35.70
C ILE A 12 -15.87 -6.16 36.77
N GLU A 13 -14.55 -6.03 36.63
CA GLU A 13 -13.56 -6.51 37.59
C GLU A 13 -13.21 -5.41 38.61
N TRP A 14 -12.98 -5.82 39.88
CA TRP A 14 -12.39 -5.00 40.93
C TRP A 14 -11.29 -5.81 41.62
N PRO A 15 -10.08 -5.27 41.83
CA PRO A 15 -8.99 -5.98 42.46
C PRO A 15 -9.38 -6.56 43.85
N GLY A 16 -9.25 -7.87 44.03
CA GLY A 16 -9.59 -8.58 45.25
C GLY A 16 -11.07 -8.96 45.42
N ALA A 17 -11.92 -8.72 44.41
CA ALA A 17 -13.32 -9.12 44.40
C ALA A 17 -13.67 -9.98 43.21
N TYR A 18 -14.75 -10.76 43.27
CA TYR A 18 -15.27 -11.47 42.10
C TYR A 18 -15.86 -10.51 41.10
N PRO A 19 -15.63 -10.74 39.78
CA PRO A 19 -16.23 -9.93 38.73
C PRO A 19 -17.75 -9.91 38.83
N LYS A 20 -18.34 -8.72 38.64
CA LYS A 20 -19.80 -8.54 38.60
C LYS A 20 -20.29 -8.43 37.16
N LEU A 21 -21.35 -9.17 36.84
CA LEU A 21 -22.13 -8.95 35.64
C LEU A 21 -23.11 -7.80 35.83
N MET A 22 -23.06 -6.81 34.98
CA MET A 22 -23.90 -5.62 35.03
C MET A 22 -24.51 -5.30 33.67
N GLU A 23 -25.69 -4.71 33.67
CA GLU A 23 -26.35 -4.13 32.51
C GLU A 23 -26.06 -2.63 32.53
N ILE A 24 -25.34 -2.14 31.51
CA ILE A 24 -25.02 -0.74 31.36
C ILE A 24 -25.96 -0.13 30.33
N ASP A 25 -26.73 0.89 30.74
CA ASP A 25 -27.50 1.73 29.85
C ASP A 25 -26.57 2.78 29.20
N GLN A 26 -26.30 2.63 27.92
CA GLN A 26 -25.42 3.55 27.18
C GLN A 26 -25.98 4.96 27.03
N LYS A 27 -27.22 5.23 27.44
CA LYS A 27 -27.81 6.57 27.47
C LYS A 27 -27.54 7.33 28.79
N LYS A 28 -27.23 6.61 29.87
CA LYS A 28 -26.89 7.25 31.13
C LYS A 28 -25.50 7.92 31.06
N PRO A 29 -25.25 9.06 31.69
CA PRO A 29 -23.91 9.62 31.83
C PRO A 29 -22.93 8.61 32.44
N LEU A 30 -21.69 8.59 31.99
CA LEU A 30 -20.68 7.68 32.52
C LEU A 30 -20.47 7.81 34.03
N SER A 31 -20.54 9.02 34.56
CA SER A 31 -20.47 9.28 36.01
C SER A 31 -21.55 8.56 36.81
N ALA A 32 -22.78 8.46 36.27
CA ALA A 32 -23.87 7.72 36.91
C ALA A 32 -23.64 6.21 36.85
N ILE A 33 -23.08 5.72 35.77
CA ILE A 33 -22.69 4.31 35.62
C ILE A 33 -21.60 3.95 36.60
N ILE A 34 -20.53 4.76 36.70
CA ILE A 34 -19.43 4.56 37.65
C ILE A 34 -19.97 4.57 39.10
N LYS A 35 -20.91 5.46 39.43
CA LYS A 35 -21.54 5.49 40.72
C LYS A 35 -22.30 4.19 41.04
N GLU A 36 -23.12 3.70 40.12
CA GLU A 36 -23.84 2.41 40.27
C GLU A 36 -22.84 1.24 40.47
N VAL A 37 -21.72 1.26 39.77
CA VAL A 37 -20.64 0.26 39.92
C VAL A 37 -20.01 0.36 41.31
N CYS A 38 -19.66 1.55 41.77
CA CYS A 38 -19.06 1.79 43.11
C CYS A 38 -20.03 1.42 44.22
N ASP A 39 -21.30 1.81 44.13
CA ASP A 39 -22.34 1.44 45.06
C ASP A 39 -22.49 -0.08 45.22
N GLY A 40 -22.29 -0.81 44.09
CA GLY A 40 -22.31 -2.28 44.07
C GLY A 40 -21.21 -2.95 44.91
N TRP A 41 -20.10 -2.27 45.20
CA TRP A 41 -19.02 -2.70 46.10
C TRP A 41 -18.93 -1.88 47.37
N SER A 42 -19.91 -1.00 47.66
CA SER A 42 -19.93 -0.12 48.83
C SER A 42 -18.71 0.81 48.91
N LEU A 43 -18.22 1.26 47.74
CA LEU A 43 -17.10 2.19 47.66
C LEU A 43 -17.59 3.61 47.77
N ALA A 44 -16.99 4.36 48.71
CA ALA A 44 -17.24 5.80 48.87
C ALA A 44 -16.44 6.60 47.83
N ASN A 45 -16.87 7.83 47.55
CA ASN A 45 -16.16 8.77 46.69
C ASN A 45 -15.99 8.27 45.25
N HIS A 46 -17.09 7.96 44.59
CA HIS A 46 -17.13 7.45 43.23
C HIS A 46 -16.33 8.33 42.22
N GLU A 47 -16.05 9.59 42.51
CA GLU A 47 -15.24 10.51 41.70
C GLU A 47 -13.75 10.11 41.62
N TYR A 48 -13.28 9.26 42.53
CA TYR A 48 -11.92 8.74 42.51
C TYR A 48 -11.75 7.49 41.65
N PHE A 49 -12.84 6.99 41.05
CA PHE A 49 -12.85 5.79 40.25
C PHE A 49 -13.19 6.07 38.81
N ALA A 50 -12.74 5.19 37.94
CA ALA A 50 -13.05 5.17 36.50
C ALA A 50 -13.10 3.73 36.01
N LEU A 51 -13.66 3.55 34.82
CA LEU A 51 -13.67 2.25 34.12
C LEU A 51 -12.58 2.23 33.06
N GLN A 52 -11.89 1.11 32.93
CA GLN A 52 -10.93 0.79 31.88
C GLN A 52 -11.34 -0.49 31.18
N HIS A 53 -10.92 -0.65 29.92
CA HIS A 53 -10.90 -1.97 29.30
C HIS A 53 -9.95 -2.90 30.06
N ALA A 54 -10.41 -4.13 30.35
CA ALA A 54 -9.58 -5.13 31.03
C ALA A 54 -8.62 -5.89 30.09
N ASP A 55 -8.60 -5.53 28.81
CA ASP A 55 -7.67 -6.03 27.81
C ASP A 55 -6.25 -5.46 27.99
N SER A 56 -5.33 -5.85 27.15
CA SER A 56 -3.93 -5.39 27.17
C SER A 56 -3.75 -3.89 26.93
N SER A 57 -4.78 -3.19 26.43
CA SER A 57 -4.72 -1.74 26.16
C SER A 57 -4.84 -0.89 27.43
N ASN A 58 -5.62 -1.33 28.43
CA ASN A 58 -5.92 -0.61 29.66
C ASN A 58 -6.42 0.83 29.45
N PHE A 59 -7.10 1.11 28.32
CA PHE A 59 -7.60 2.44 28.02
C PHE A 59 -8.81 2.79 28.88
N TYR A 60 -8.85 4.05 29.36
CA TYR A 60 -9.98 4.56 30.12
C TYR A 60 -11.24 4.70 29.24
N ILE A 61 -12.38 4.33 29.81
CA ILE A 61 -13.69 4.58 29.23
C ILE A 61 -14.05 6.05 29.48
N THR A 62 -14.44 6.72 28.42
CA THR A 62 -14.84 8.14 28.42
C THR A 62 -16.19 8.30 27.73
N GLU A 63 -16.81 9.48 27.81
CA GLU A 63 -18.04 9.79 27.09
C GLU A 63 -17.89 9.68 25.55
N LYS A 64 -16.65 9.76 25.03
CA LYS A 64 -16.37 9.67 23.59
C LYS A 64 -16.33 8.23 23.09
N ASN A 65 -15.77 7.28 23.87
CA ASN A 65 -15.53 5.91 23.45
C ASN A 65 -16.49 4.88 24.08
N ARG A 66 -17.35 5.27 24.99
CA ARG A 66 -18.27 4.36 25.69
C ARG A 66 -19.25 3.64 24.76
N ASN A 67 -19.55 4.21 23.59
CA ASN A 67 -20.42 3.58 22.60
C ASN A 67 -19.75 2.38 21.89
N GLU A 68 -18.45 2.20 22.06
CA GLU A 68 -17.68 1.05 21.54
C GLU A 68 -17.82 -0.18 22.44
N ILE A 69 -18.36 -0.03 23.66
CA ILE A 69 -18.60 -1.13 24.58
C ILE A 69 -19.71 -2.04 24.00
N LYS A 70 -19.39 -3.31 23.86
CA LYS A 70 -20.30 -4.34 23.32
C LYS A 70 -20.70 -5.35 24.40
N ASN A 71 -21.74 -6.12 24.13
CA ASN A 71 -22.11 -7.24 24.98
C ASN A 71 -20.92 -8.20 25.18
N GLY A 72 -20.63 -8.56 26.42
CA GLY A 72 -19.52 -9.44 26.76
C GLY A 72 -18.18 -8.73 26.97
N THR A 73 -18.11 -7.40 26.83
CA THR A 73 -16.89 -6.64 27.16
C THR A 73 -16.55 -6.80 28.64
N ILE A 74 -15.28 -7.01 28.94
CA ILE A 74 -14.76 -7.04 30.30
C ILE A 74 -14.14 -5.67 30.58
N LEU A 75 -14.66 -5.01 31.62
CA LEU A 75 -14.17 -3.73 32.13
C LEU A 75 -13.52 -3.93 33.49
N ARG A 76 -12.67 -3.00 33.88
CA ARG A 76 -12.04 -2.96 35.19
C ARG A 76 -12.37 -1.63 35.86
N LEU A 77 -12.85 -1.68 37.10
CA LEU A 77 -12.94 -0.50 37.94
C LEU A 77 -11.52 -0.19 38.47
N THR A 78 -11.07 1.03 38.30
CA THR A 78 -9.73 1.47 38.69
C THR A 78 -9.78 2.92 39.20
N THR A 79 -8.66 3.41 39.70
CA THR A 79 -8.51 4.83 40.12
C THR A 79 -8.71 5.74 38.89
N SER A 80 -9.36 6.89 39.08
CA SER A 80 -9.60 7.85 38.02
C SER A 80 -8.29 8.41 37.44
N PRO A 81 -8.28 8.87 36.16
CA PRO A 81 -7.07 9.42 35.53
C PRO A 81 -6.45 10.57 36.34
N ALA A 82 -7.26 11.50 36.84
CA ALA A 82 -6.79 12.63 37.63
C ALA A 82 -6.12 12.18 38.94
N GLN A 83 -6.75 11.24 39.66
CA GLN A 83 -6.21 10.71 40.91
C GLN A 83 -4.94 9.89 40.67
N ASN A 84 -4.89 9.07 39.59
CA ASN A 84 -3.67 8.34 39.21
C ASN A 84 -2.54 9.30 38.86
N ALA A 85 -2.82 10.34 38.08
CA ALA A 85 -1.83 11.34 37.70
C ALA A 85 -1.23 12.04 38.91
N GLN A 86 -2.07 12.44 39.89
CA GLN A 86 -1.62 13.07 41.11
C GLN A 86 -0.76 12.14 41.98
N GLN A 87 -1.21 10.90 42.19
CA GLN A 87 -0.45 9.91 42.96
C GLN A 87 0.92 9.60 42.34
N LEU A 88 0.97 9.47 41.03
CA LEU A 88 2.25 9.21 40.33
C LEU A 88 3.16 10.43 40.40
N HIS A 89 2.62 11.64 40.22
CA HIS A 89 3.38 12.88 40.32
C HIS A 89 4.04 13.02 41.70
N GLU A 90 3.31 12.71 42.79
CA GLU A 90 3.84 12.72 44.16
C GLU A 90 4.88 11.62 44.42
N ARG A 91 4.60 10.38 43.96
CA ARG A 91 5.52 9.23 44.10
C ARG A 91 6.84 9.42 43.34
N ILE A 92 6.82 10.06 42.20
CA ILE A 92 8.02 10.38 41.40
C ILE A 92 8.91 11.40 42.13
N GLN A 93 8.35 12.27 42.95
CA GLN A 93 9.10 13.24 43.78
C GLN A 93 9.55 12.67 45.13
N SER A 94 9.12 11.46 45.49
CA SER A 94 9.52 10.77 46.72
C SER A 94 11.05 10.64 46.86
N SER A 95 11.53 10.51 48.07
CA SER A 95 12.97 10.23 48.34
C SER A 95 13.35 8.77 48.15
N SER A 96 12.38 7.83 48.11
CA SER A 96 12.62 6.39 47.89
C SER A 96 12.88 6.09 46.43
N MET A 97 14.01 5.48 46.14
CA MET A 97 14.40 5.11 44.76
C MET A 97 13.50 4.01 44.19
N ASP A 98 13.13 3.03 44.99
CA ASP A 98 12.27 1.93 44.55
C ASP A 98 10.84 2.44 44.25
N ALA A 99 10.30 3.33 45.10
CA ALA A 99 9.00 3.96 44.84
C ALA A 99 9.01 4.82 43.58
N LYS A 100 10.11 5.52 43.28
CA LYS A 100 10.29 6.28 42.03
C LYS A 100 10.32 5.37 40.81
N LEU A 101 11.09 4.27 40.88
CA LEU A 101 11.22 3.34 39.75
C LEU A 101 9.87 2.72 39.42
N GLU A 102 9.11 2.24 40.43
CA GLU A 102 7.76 1.71 40.20
C GLU A 102 6.82 2.78 39.65
N ALA A 103 6.85 4.00 40.18
CA ALA A 103 6.02 5.09 39.69
C ALA A 103 6.33 5.45 38.23
N LEU A 104 7.60 5.44 37.82
CA LEU A 104 8.01 5.71 36.43
C LEU A 104 7.62 4.56 35.49
N LYS A 105 7.65 3.33 35.96
CA LYS A 105 7.16 2.17 35.21
C LYS A 105 5.66 2.25 34.96
N ASP A 106 4.89 2.56 36.04
CA ASP A 106 3.44 2.78 35.96
C ASP A 106 3.12 3.95 35.02
N LEU A 107 3.87 5.05 35.13
CA LEU A 107 3.72 6.25 34.29
C LEU A 107 3.96 5.90 32.81
N ALA A 108 5.04 5.18 32.47
CA ALA A 108 5.33 4.78 31.11
C ALA A 108 4.21 3.93 30.47
N SER A 109 3.52 3.12 31.28
CA SER A 109 2.38 2.33 30.81
C SER A 109 1.11 3.18 30.63
N LEU A 110 0.78 4.04 31.59
CA LEU A 110 -0.44 4.83 31.58
C LEU A 110 -0.37 6.02 30.62
N SER A 111 0.83 6.51 30.30
CA SER A 111 1.04 7.65 29.38
C SER A 111 0.52 7.39 27.95
N ARG A 112 0.23 6.15 27.59
CA ARG A 112 -0.39 5.79 26.30
C ARG A 112 -1.87 6.20 26.21
N ASP A 113 -2.54 6.35 27.34
CA ASP A 113 -3.93 6.80 27.39
C ASP A 113 -4.00 8.32 27.35
N VAL A 114 -4.69 8.88 26.37
CA VAL A 114 -4.81 10.33 26.17
C VAL A 114 -5.49 11.03 27.35
N THR A 115 -6.43 10.36 28.03
CA THR A 115 -7.16 10.93 29.17
C THR A 115 -6.25 11.08 30.38
N PHE A 116 -5.46 10.03 30.64
CA PHE A 116 -4.43 10.09 31.70
C PHE A 116 -3.32 11.10 31.34
N ALA A 117 -2.86 11.09 30.09
CA ALA A 117 -1.82 11.99 29.61
C ALA A 117 -2.21 13.47 29.82
N GLN A 118 -3.45 13.83 29.49
CA GLN A 118 -3.97 15.19 29.73
C GLN A 118 -3.89 15.60 31.20
N GLU A 119 -4.30 14.71 32.10
CA GLU A 119 -4.28 15.01 33.53
C GLU A 119 -2.85 15.14 34.07
N PHE A 120 -1.94 14.27 33.66
CA PHE A 120 -0.53 14.34 34.07
C PHE A 120 0.19 15.57 33.55
N ILE A 121 -0.12 15.98 32.30
CA ILE A 121 0.40 17.20 31.67
C ILE A 121 -0.13 18.45 32.41
N ASN A 122 -1.40 18.47 32.81
CA ASN A 122 -2.00 19.57 33.59
C ASN A 122 -1.33 19.79 34.95
N LEU A 123 -0.73 18.74 35.52
CA LEU A 123 0.08 18.81 36.75
C LEU A 123 1.54 19.24 36.52
N ASP A 124 1.86 19.80 35.36
CA ASP A 124 3.24 20.15 34.94
C ASP A 124 4.20 18.94 34.89
N GLY A 125 3.65 17.76 34.59
CA GLY A 125 4.40 16.50 34.56
C GLY A 125 5.51 16.48 33.54
N ILE A 126 5.37 17.16 32.39
CA ILE A 126 6.43 17.28 31.38
C ILE A 126 7.65 18.01 31.91
N SER A 127 7.48 19.12 32.62
CA SER A 127 8.58 19.86 33.24
C SER A 127 9.30 19.01 34.30
N LEU A 128 8.55 18.22 35.07
CA LEU A 128 9.11 17.27 36.03
C LEU A 128 10.03 16.24 35.35
N LEU A 129 9.56 15.61 34.29
CA LEU A 129 10.35 14.63 33.54
C LEU A 129 11.58 15.28 32.87
N THR A 130 11.42 16.48 32.32
CA THR A 130 12.54 17.25 31.70
C THR A 130 13.61 17.55 32.73
N GLN A 131 13.26 18.02 33.92
CA GLN A 131 14.19 18.27 35.03
C GLN A 131 14.92 16.98 35.46
N MET A 132 14.21 15.85 35.50
CA MET A 132 14.83 14.56 35.82
C MET A 132 15.89 14.15 34.78
N VAL A 133 15.64 14.39 33.50
CA VAL A 133 16.60 14.12 32.40
C VAL A 133 17.79 15.08 32.50
N GLU A 134 17.57 16.37 32.74
CA GLU A 134 18.64 17.37 32.80
C GLU A 134 19.51 17.21 34.05
N SER A 135 18.89 17.10 35.26
CA SER A 135 19.58 17.07 36.53
C SER A 135 20.13 15.70 36.92
N GLY A 136 19.59 14.65 36.33
CA GLY A 136 19.88 13.26 36.70
C GLY A 136 21.34 12.84 36.59
N THR A 137 22.23 13.64 35.99
CA THR A 137 23.63 13.26 35.76
C THR A 137 24.63 13.81 36.76
N GLU A 138 24.44 15.01 37.26
CA GLU A 138 25.45 15.62 38.14
C GLU A 138 25.41 15.09 39.58
N ARG A 139 24.24 14.87 40.14
CA ARG A 139 24.08 14.23 41.45
C ARG A 139 24.41 12.73 41.43
N TYR A 140 24.15 12.04 40.33
CA TYR A 140 24.23 10.59 40.22
C TYR A 140 25.60 10.07 39.70
N GLN A 141 26.41 10.87 39.03
CA GLN A 141 27.80 10.47 38.73
C GLN A 141 28.64 10.14 39.96
N LYS A 142 28.34 10.77 41.10
CA LYS A 142 28.95 10.43 42.40
C LYS A 142 28.42 9.13 43.02
N LEU A 143 27.17 8.73 42.74
CA LEU A 143 26.54 7.50 43.21
C LEU A 143 26.68 6.30 42.23
N GLN A 144 27.12 6.54 41.03
CA GLN A 144 27.21 5.56 39.93
C GLN A 144 28.18 4.38 40.23
N LYS A 145 29.08 4.52 41.22
CA LYS A 145 29.95 3.41 41.64
C LYS A 145 29.24 2.33 42.46
N ILE A 146 28.04 2.62 43.02
CA ILE A 146 27.39 1.73 43.98
C ILE A 146 26.06 1.15 43.48
N MET A 147 25.31 1.83 42.57
CA MET A 147 23.95 1.46 42.16
C MET A 147 23.72 1.49 40.63
N LYS A 148 24.54 0.78 39.89
CA LYS A 148 24.51 0.77 38.39
C LYS A 148 23.22 0.30 37.68
N PRO A 149 22.46 -0.73 38.14
CA PRO A 149 21.32 -1.23 37.37
C PRO A 149 20.10 -0.30 37.41
N CYS A 150 19.70 0.15 38.61
CA CYS A 150 18.43 0.90 38.80
C CYS A 150 18.39 2.27 38.11
N PHE A 151 19.53 2.89 37.81
CA PHE A 151 19.58 4.21 37.21
C PHE A 151 19.27 4.17 35.69
N GLY A 152 19.78 3.16 35.00
CA GLY A 152 19.47 2.92 33.57
C GLY A 152 17.97 2.75 33.36
N ASP A 153 17.34 1.91 34.20
CA ASP A 153 15.90 1.63 34.14
C ASP A 153 15.04 2.89 34.42
N MET A 154 15.42 3.67 35.41
CA MET A 154 14.70 4.93 35.72
C MET A 154 14.73 5.90 34.54
N LEU A 155 15.89 6.13 33.94
CA LEU A 155 16.03 7.00 32.77
C LEU A 155 15.27 6.44 31.57
N SER A 156 15.34 5.14 31.34
CA SER A 156 14.60 4.46 30.29
C SER A 156 13.09 4.67 30.41
N PHE A 157 12.50 4.44 31.61
CA PHE A 157 11.08 4.67 31.83
C PHE A 157 10.71 6.15 31.75
N THR A 158 11.58 7.06 32.24
CA THR A 158 11.36 8.51 32.12
C THR A 158 11.27 8.94 30.68
N LEU A 159 12.21 8.50 29.82
CA LEU A 159 12.21 8.83 28.40
C LEU A 159 11.04 8.16 27.66
N THR A 160 10.66 6.94 28.06
CA THR A 160 9.50 6.25 27.49
C THR A 160 8.21 7.03 27.80
N ALA A 161 7.99 7.36 29.07
CA ALA A 161 6.83 8.16 29.46
C ALA A 161 6.81 9.53 28.76
N PHE A 162 7.96 10.17 28.64
CA PHE A 162 8.09 11.45 27.96
C PHE A 162 7.66 11.35 26.48
N VAL A 163 8.14 10.34 25.73
CA VAL A 163 7.76 10.13 24.33
C VAL A 163 6.27 9.89 24.21
N GLU A 164 5.70 8.95 24.98
CA GLU A 164 4.29 8.61 24.94
C GLU A 164 3.38 9.83 25.26
N LEU A 165 3.78 10.69 26.22
CA LEU A 165 3.05 11.92 26.53
C LEU A 165 3.13 12.95 25.39
N MET A 166 4.28 13.10 24.76
CA MET A 166 4.47 14.04 23.67
C MET A 166 3.77 13.61 22.38
N ASP A 167 3.62 12.31 22.15
CA ASP A 167 2.96 11.75 20.98
C ASP A 167 1.46 12.10 20.89
N HIS A 168 0.84 12.47 22.03
CA HIS A 168 -0.53 12.99 22.03
C HIS A 168 -0.67 14.40 21.43
N GLY A 169 0.43 15.11 21.18
CA GLY A 169 0.43 16.45 20.56
C GLY A 169 -0.18 17.56 21.44
N ILE A 170 -0.31 17.34 22.76
CA ILE A 170 -0.89 18.29 23.71
C ILE A 170 0.10 19.43 24.00
N VAL A 171 1.40 19.12 24.06
CA VAL A 171 2.48 20.06 24.38
C VAL A 171 3.31 20.35 23.13
N SER A 172 3.65 21.64 22.91
CA SER A 172 4.52 22.03 21.81
C SER A 172 5.98 21.64 22.08
N TRP A 173 6.65 21.11 21.08
CA TRP A 173 8.09 20.83 21.12
C TRP A 173 8.96 22.08 21.30
N ASP A 174 8.46 23.27 20.93
CA ASP A 174 9.23 24.53 21.03
C ASP A 174 9.50 24.99 22.46
N THR A 175 8.87 24.37 23.46
CA THR A 175 8.99 24.74 24.88
C THR A 175 10.30 24.25 25.54
N PHE A 176 11.05 23.33 24.89
CA PHE A 176 12.20 22.69 25.50
C PHE A 176 13.48 23.51 25.43
N SER A 177 14.27 23.42 26.53
CA SER A 177 15.52 24.14 26.69
C SER A 177 16.64 23.56 25.79
N VAL A 178 17.63 24.41 25.46
CA VAL A 178 18.86 23.95 24.78
C VAL A 178 19.61 22.92 25.65
N ALA A 179 19.52 23.02 26.97
CA ALA A 179 20.15 22.08 27.90
C ALA A 179 19.55 20.68 27.77
N PHE A 180 18.22 20.58 27.64
CA PHE A 180 17.53 19.33 27.39
C PHE A 180 17.98 18.70 26.07
N ILE A 181 18.01 19.48 24.96
CA ILE A 181 18.46 19.02 23.64
C ILE A 181 19.88 18.46 23.71
N LYS A 182 20.80 19.22 24.30
CA LYS A 182 22.20 18.77 24.49
C LYS A 182 22.30 17.49 25.30
N LYS A 183 21.42 17.34 26.28
CA LYS A 183 21.39 16.15 27.11
C LYS A 183 20.96 14.92 26.34
N ILE A 184 19.85 15.01 25.60
CA ILE A 184 19.36 13.93 24.72
C ILE A 184 20.42 13.58 23.68
N ALA A 185 21.00 14.59 23.00
CA ALA A 185 22.11 14.38 22.05
C ALA A 185 23.31 13.68 22.69
N SER A 186 23.65 13.99 23.94
CA SER A 186 24.75 13.34 24.65
C SER A 186 24.52 11.84 24.87
N PHE A 187 23.27 11.38 24.96
CA PHE A 187 22.97 9.95 25.06
C PHE A 187 23.24 9.24 23.72
N VAL A 188 22.87 9.86 22.61
CA VAL A 188 23.15 9.32 21.27
C VAL A 188 24.66 9.26 20.96
N ASN A 189 25.43 10.24 21.46
CA ASN A 189 26.87 10.33 21.20
C ASN A 189 27.73 9.41 22.09
N LYS A 190 27.15 8.71 23.08
CA LYS A 190 27.87 7.78 23.96
C LYS A 190 27.96 6.39 23.34
N SER A 191 29.15 5.80 23.34
CA SER A 191 29.43 4.46 22.75
C SER A 191 28.90 3.27 23.57
N ALA A 192 28.55 3.46 24.84
CA ALA A 192 28.05 2.40 25.73
C ALA A 192 26.85 2.93 26.52
N ILE A 193 25.69 2.92 25.92
CA ILE A 193 24.44 3.31 26.55
C ILE A 193 23.42 2.16 26.43
N ASP A 194 22.47 2.14 27.35
CA ASP A 194 21.34 1.20 27.29
C ASP A 194 20.54 1.37 26.00
N VAL A 195 20.11 0.24 25.41
CA VAL A 195 19.38 0.17 24.15
C VAL A 195 18.10 1.00 24.19
N SER A 196 17.32 0.87 25.27
CA SER A 196 16.05 1.60 25.43
C SER A 196 16.27 3.11 25.54
N ILE A 197 17.32 3.55 26.23
CA ILE A 197 17.67 4.98 26.35
C ILE A 197 18.06 5.53 24.96
N LEU A 198 18.84 4.77 24.19
CA LEU A 198 19.25 5.18 22.86
C LEU A 198 18.06 5.28 21.90
N GLN A 199 17.16 4.28 21.90
CA GLN A 199 15.95 4.28 21.07
C GLN A 199 15.07 5.50 21.37
N ARG A 200 14.77 5.76 22.65
CA ARG A 200 13.93 6.88 23.05
C ARG A 200 14.59 8.23 22.76
N SER A 201 15.90 8.32 22.95
CA SER A 201 16.67 9.54 22.61
C SER A 201 16.63 9.84 21.11
N LEU A 202 16.76 8.84 20.27
CA LEU A 202 16.64 9.00 18.82
C LEU A 202 15.22 9.41 18.41
N ALA A 203 14.18 8.81 18.99
CA ALA A 203 12.79 9.19 18.74
C ALA A 203 12.48 10.65 19.14
N ILE A 204 13.00 11.10 20.29
CA ILE A 204 12.86 12.48 20.72
C ILE A 204 13.55 13.44 19.75
N LEU A 205 14.78 13.14 19.30
CA LEU A 205 15.49 13.99 18.34
C LEU A 205 14.78 14.07 16.98
N GLU A 206 14.23 12.97 16.50
CA GLU A 206 13.43 12.91 15.28
C GLU A 206 12.22 13.85 15.39
N SER A 207 11.41 13.67 16.47
CA SER A 207 10.22 14.49 16.70
C SER A 207 10.54 15.97 16.82
N MET A 208 11.63 16.34 17.52
CA MET A 208 12.07 17.72 17.62
C MET A 208 12.40 18.33 16.26
N VAL A 209 13.13 17.58 15.41
CA VAL A 209 13.52 18.04 14.07
C VAL A 209 12.31 18.21 13.17
N LEU A 210 11.35 17.27 13.22
CA LEU A 210 10.17 17.31 12.35
C LEU A 210 9.20 18.44 12.73
N ASN A 211 9.03 18.71 14.01
CA ASN A 211 8.01 19.63 14.50
C ASN A 211 8.41 21.10 14.51
N SER A 212 9.71 21.45 14.48
CA SER A 212 10.16 22.82 14.57
C SER A 212 11.43 23.09 13.78
N HIS A 213 11.42 24.19 13.02
CA HIS A 213 12.61 24.65 12.28
C HIS A 213 13.72 25.15 13.22
N ASP A 214 13.35 25.84 14.30
CA ASP A 214 14.30 26.34 15.28
C ASP A 214 15.00 25.18 16.04
N LEU A 215 14.24 24.14 16.35
CA LEU A 215 14.76 22.94 16.98
C LEU A 215 15.68 22.15 16.02
N TYR A 216 15.34 22.11 14.72
CA TYR A 216 16.24 21.53 13.73
C TYR A 216 17.64 22.16 13.79
N GLN A 217 17.74 23.50 13.83
CA GLN A 217 19.02 24.20 13.88
C GLN A 217 19.82 23.82 15.14
N LYS A 218 19.15 23.77 16.29
CA LYS A 218 19.75 23.38 17.57
C LYS A 218 20.22 21.93 17.59
N VAL A 219 19.37 21.00 17.12
CA VAL A 219 19.72 19.58 17.03
C VAL A 219 20.87 19.34 16.04
N ALA A 220 20.86 20.01 14.87
CA ALA A 220 21.89 19.88 13.86
C ALA A 220 23.27 20.43 14.28
N GLN A 221 23.34 21.23 15.36
CA GLN A 221 24.60 21.64 15.97
C GLN A 221 25.18 20.55 16.90
N GLU A 222 24.32 19.75 17.52
CA GLU A 222 24.71 18.75 18.52
C GLU A 222 24.89 17.34 17.91
N ILE A 223 24.19 17.03 16.82
CA ILE A 223 24.22 15.72 16.16
C ILE A 223 24.60 15.86 14.69
N THR A 224 25.62 15.12 14.30
CA THR A 224 26.07 14.99 12.92
C THR A 224 25.79 13.59 12.38
N ILE A 225 25.67 13.44 11.07
CA ILE A 225 25.50 12.12 10.44
C ILE A 225 26.64 11.17 10.78
N GLY A 226 27.87 11.68 10.89
CA GLY A 226 29.02 10.87 11.29
C GLY A 226 28.86 10.22 12.67
N GLN A 227 28.16 10.86 13.59
CA GLN A 227 27.84 10.34 14.92
C GLN A 227 26.71 9.31 14.90
N LEU A 228 25.82 9.37 13.92
CA LEU A 228 24.71 8.44 13.73
C LEU A 228 25.15 7.13 13.04
N ILE A 229 26.14 7.20 12.16
CA ILE A 229 26.64 6.05 11.38
C ILE A 229 26.97 4.81 12.22
N PRO A 230 27.67 4.90 13.39
CA PRO A 230 27.98 3.74 14.22
C PRO A 230 26.75 2.95 14.68
N HIS A 231 25.62 3.61 14.90
CA HIS A 231 24.37 2.95 15.30
C HIS A 231 23.76 2.09 14.19
N LEU A 232 24.04 2.41 12.91
CA LEU A 232 23.61 1.60 11.77
C LEU A 232 24.43 0.31 11.61
N GLN A 233 25.64 0.26 12.16
CA GLN A 233 26.52 -0.90 12.11
C GLN A 233 26.19 -1.95 13.18
N GLY A 234 25.37 -1.60 14.16
CA GLY A 234 24.88 -2.50 15.20
C GLY A 234 23.95 -3.59 14.65
N THR A 235 23.54 -4.49 15.55
CA THR A 235 22.65 -5.62 15.22
C THR A 235 21.19 -5.37 15.59
N ASP A 236 20.88 -4.31 16.30
CA ASP A 236 19.52 -3.96 16.74
C ASP A 236 18.79 -3.23 15.62
N GLN A 237 17.69 -3.83 15.12
CA GLN A 237 16.93 -3.28 14.01
C GLN A 237 16.12 -2.04 14.42
N GLU A 238 15.66 -1.95 15.66
CA GLU A 238 14.92 -0.77 16.13
C GLU A 238 15.84 0.45 16.21
N ILE A 239 17.07 0.28 16.75
CA ILE A 239 18.07 1.35 16.75
C ILE A 239 18.40 1.80 15.33
N GLN A 240 18.57 0.85 14.40
CA GLN A 240 18.82 1.18 13.00
C GLN A 240 17.65 1.96 12.40
N THR A 241 16.39 1.58 12.70
CA THR A 241 15.18 2.24 12.21
C THR A 241 15.10 3.69 12.71
N TYR A 242 15.20 3.91 14.03
CA TYR A 242 15.19 5.26 14.60
C TYR A 242 16.38 6.10 14.12
N THR A 243 17.53 5.49 13.90
CA THR A 243 18.70 6.20 13.36
C THR A 243 18.44 6.70 11.95
N ILE A 244 17.86 5.86 11.08
CA ILE A 244 17.48 6.29 9.71
C ILE A 244 16.40 7.35 9.76
N ALA A 245 15.43 7.24 10.69
CA ALA A 245 14.38 8.23 10.88
C ALA A 245 14.95 9.61 11.24
N VAL A 246 15.90 9.68 12.17
CA VAL A 246 16.61 10.94 12.49
C VAL A 246 17.38 11.49 11.28
N ILE A 247 18.06 10.62 10.52
CA ILE A 247 18.76 11.02 9.30
C ILE A 247 17.78 11.59 8.28
N ASN A 248 16.62 10.94 8.08
CA ASN A 248 15.55 11.41 7.19
C ASN A 248 15.00 12.76 7.64
N ALA A 249 14.73 12.93 8.93
CA ALA A 249 14.24 14.18 9.49
C ALA A 249 15.24 15.33 9.28
N LEU A 250 16.52 15.09 9.57
CA LEU A 250 17.59 16.05 9.31
C LEU A 250 17.72 16.41 7.82
N PHE A 251 17.54 15.41 6.95
CA PHE A 251 17.59 15.59 5.51
C PHE A 251 16.43 16.43 4.99
N LEU A 252 15.22 16.14 5.47
CA LEU A 252 13.99 16.82 5.09
C LEU A 252 14.02 18.32 5.45
N LYS A 253 14.56 18.65 6.62
CA LYS A 253 14.62 20.05 7.13
C LYS A 253 15.91 20.80 6.73
N ALA A 254 16.88 20.12 6.13
CA ALA A 254 18.16 20.71 5.76
C ALA A 254 18.03 21.76 4.64
N PRO A 255 18.77 22.88 4.69
CA PRO A 255 18.96 23.75 3.55
C PRO A 255 19.59 23.03 2.35
N ASP A 256 19.33 23.51 1.13
CA ASP A 256 19.74 22.83 -0.12
C ASP A 256 21.23 22.51 -0.20
N GLU A 257 22.11 23.39 0.30
CA GLU A 257 23.55 23.15 0.36
C GLU A 257 23.92 21.95 1.22
N ARG A 258 23.24 21.76 2.36
CA ARG A 258 23.45 20.59 3.25
C ARG A 258 22.86 19.31 2.66
N ARG A 259 21.75 19.40 1.93
CA ARG A 259 21.18 18.25 1.22
C ARG A 259 22.16 17.66 0.22
N GLN A 260 22.89 18.52 -0.52
CA GLN A 260 23.93 18.06 -1.45
C GLN A 260 25.13 17.40 -0.74
N LEU A 261 25.51 17.87 0.44
CA LEU A 261 26.54 17.23 1.25
C LEU A 261 26.09 15.82 1.73
N LEU A 262 24.83 15.67 2.11
CA LEU A 262 24.25 14.39 2.51
C LEU A 262 24.25 13.38 1.36
N ARG A 263 23.97 13.83 0.12
CA ARG A 263 24.08 13.00 -1.10
C ARG A 263 25.47 12.42 -1.28
N ARG A 264 26.52 13.20 -0.96
CA ARG A 264 27.93 12.78 -1.11
C ARG A 264 28.39 11.82 -0.03
N CYS A 265 27.56 11.51 0.96
CA CYS A 265 27.93 10.60 2.04
C CYS A 265 27.89 9.13 1.56
N LYS A 266 28.89 8.75 0.74
CA LYS A 266 29.08 7.38 0.23
C LYS A 266 29.11 6.35 1.34
N GLN A 267 29.65 6.73 2.50
CA GLN A 267 29.77 5.88 3.67
C GLN A 267 28.37 5.49 4.21
N LEU A 268 27.43 6.42 4.32
CA LEU A 268 26.08 6.16 4.79
C LEU A 268 25.38 5.09 3.93
N ARG A 269 25.40 5.26 2.61
CA ARG A 269 24.79 4.33 1.68
C ARG A 269 25.41 2.92 1.75
N SER A 270 26.73 2.85 1.77
CA SER A 270 27.45 1.58 1.86
C SER A 270 27.12 0.83 3.16
N ILE A 271 27.00 1.57 4.27
CA ILE A 271 26.66 0.99 5.57
C ILE A 271 25.21 0.50 5.59
N ILE A 272 24.27 1.30 5.10
CA ILE A 272 22.85 0.89 4.98
C ILE A 272 22.74 -0.37 4.12
N LEU A 273 23.41 -0.39 2.97
CA LEU A 273 23.40 -1.56 2.09
C LEU A 273 23.95 -2.81 2.79
N THR A 274 25.06 -2.68 3.51
CA THR A 274 25.77 -3.82 4.10
C THR A 274 25.12 -4.31 5.39
N HIS A 275 24.75 -3.39 6.28
CA HIS A 275 24.33 -3.72 7.65
C HIS A 275 22.80 -3.74 7.85
N VAL A 276 22.05 -3.10 6.95
CA VAL A 276 20.58 -3.06 7.03
C VAL A 276 19.97 -3.94 5.94
N ILE A 277 20.24 -3.64 4.67
CA ILE A 277 19.54 -4.32 3.54
C ILE A 277 20.06 -5.75 3.33
N ARG A 278 21.39 -5.96 3.37
CA ARG A 278 22.02 -7.28 3.14
C ARG A 278 22.24 -8.11 4.42
N ALA A 279 21.74 -7.67 5.55
CA ALA A 279 21.98 -8.30 6.85
C ALA A 279 21.27 -9.66 7.03
N GLN A 280 20.68 -10.25 6.00
CA GLN A 280 19.97 -11.55 6.01
C GLN A 280 18.81 -11.63 7.05
N ARG A 281 18.30 -10.49 7.48
CA ARG A 281 17.14 -10.38 8.38
C ARG A 281 15.93 -9.87 7.63
N ALA A 282 14.74 -10.29 8.04
CA ALA A 282 13.50 -9.74 7.54
C ALA A 282 13.41 -8.25 7.93
N ILE A 283 13.22 -7.39 6.95
CA ILE A 283 13.00 -5.96 7.15
C ILE A 283 11.54 -5.78 7.56
N ASN A 284 11.29 -5.20 8.73
CA ASN A 284 9.93 -4.89 9.19
C ASN A 284 9.35 -3.69 8.42
N ASN A 285 8.03 -3.47 8.55
CA ASN A 285 7.34 -2.40 7.82
C ASN A 285 7.87 -1.01 8.15
N GLU A 286 8.24 -0.76 9.39
CA GLU A 286 8.75 0.53 9.84
C GLU A 286 10.13 0.84 9.24
N MET A 287 11.06 -0.11 9.28
CA MET A 287 12.34 0.02 8.60
C MET A 287 12.17 0.18 7.10
N ALA A 288 11.24 -0.57 6.47
CA ALA A 288 10.96 -0.45 5.05
C ALA A 288 10.43 0.95 4.70
N HIS A 289 9.57 1.53 5.57
CA HIS A 289 9.10 2.90 5.43
C HIS A 289 10.26 3.90 5.50
N GLN A 290 11.14 3.78 6.49
CA GLN A 290 12.29 4.70 6.63
C GLN A 290 13.26 4.61 5.45
N LEU A 291 13.47 3.41 4.90
CA LEU A 291 14.26 3.22 3.68
C LEU A 291 13.58 3.83 2.45
N TYR A 292 12.25 3.71 2.35
CA TYR A 292 11.47 4.38 1.30
C TYR A 292 11.60 5.90 1.39
N VAL A 293 11.44 6.47 2.58
CA VAL A 293 11.61 7.92 2.80
C VAL A 293 13.00 8.38 2.37
N LEU A 294 14.05 7.67 2.78
CA LEU A 294 15.43 7.99 2.38
C LEU A 294 15.64 7.92 0.87
N GLN A 295 15.04 6.92 0.21
CA GLN A 295 15.08 6.79 -1.25
C GLN A 295 14.42 8.00 -1.92
N VAL A 296 13.21 8.39 -1.51
CA VAL A 296 12.48 9.54 -2.06
C VAL A 296 13.27 10.83 -1.86
N LEU A 297 13.76 11.08 -0.64
CA LEU A 297 14.57 12.28 -0.35
C LEU A 297 15.85 12.33 -1.17
N THR A 298 16.46 11.17 -1.46
CA THR A 298 17.65 11.09 -2.30
C THR A 298 17.33 11.44 -3.76
N PHE A 299 16.19 10.97 -4.29
CA PHE A 299 15.78 11.29 -5.66
C PHE A 299 15.26 12.72 -5.79
N ASN A 300 14.66 13.30 -4.75
CA ASN A 300 14.22 14.71 -4.77
C ASN A 300 15.39 15.69 -4.93
N LEU A 301 16.64 15.28 -4.73
CA LEU A 301 17.81 16.08 -5.10
C LEU A 301 17.98 16.29 -6.61
N LEU A 302 17.25 15.53 -7.42
CA LEU A 302 17.22 15.70 -8.88
C LEU A 302 16.21 16.75 -9.32
N GLU A 303 15.31 17.18 -8.42
CA GLU A 303 14.22 18.13 -8.73
C GLU A 303 14.73 19.43 -9.33
N ASP A 304 15.78 20.03 -8.75
CA ASP A 304 16.36 21.26 -9.27
C ASP A 304 16.78 21.13 -10.73
N ARG A 305 17.45 20.03 -11.09
CA ARG A 305 17.86 19.78 -12.49
C ARG A 305 16.70 19.43 -13.39
N MET A 306 15.71 18.73 -12.87
CA MET A 306 14.47 18.37 -13.56
C MET A 306 13.64 19.61 -13.90
N MET A 307 13.65 20.62 -13.03
CA MET A 307 12.89 21.87 -13.20
C MET A 307 13.74 23.01 -13.81
N THR A 308 15.02 22.80 -14.06
CA THR A 308 15.89 23.78 -14.72
C THR A 308 15.74 23.68 -16.23
N LYS A 309 15.27 24.76 -16.85
CA LYS A 309 15.22 24.91 -18.31
C LYS A 309 16.62 25.12 -18.87
N MET A 310 16.89 24.54 -20.03
CA MET A 310 18.10 24.86 -20.77
C MET A 310 18.03 26.31 -21.28
N ASP A 311 19.12 27.04 -21.10
CA ASP A 311 19.31 28.34 -21.76
C ASP A 311 19.97 28.10 -23.15
N PRO A 312 19.22 28.35 -24.24
CA PRO A 312 19.77 28.19 -25.60
C PRO A 312 20.91 29.19 -25.92
N GLN A 313 21.12 30.21 -25.10
CA GLN A 313 22.21 31.17 -25.30
C GLN A 313 23.46 30.80 -24.51
N ASP A 314 23.36 29.93 -23.48
CA ASP A 314 24.51 29.47 -22.70
C ASP A 314 25.40 28.56 -23.53
N GLN A 315 26.66 28.98 -23.75
CA GLN A 315 27.62 28.21 -24.54
C GLN A 315 27.98 26.91 -23.87
N ALA A 316 28.16 26.87 -22.53
CA ALA A 316 28.54 25.68 -21.79
C ALA A 316 27.48 24.59 -21.88
N GLN A 317 26.20 24.99 -21.86
CA GLN A 317 25.10 24.03 -22.03
C GLN A 317 25.01 23.50 -23.46
N ARG A 318 25.24 24.35 -24.47
CA ARG A 318 25.33 23.91 -25.88
C ARG A 318 26.48 22.96 -26.13
N ASP A 319 27.60 23.15 -25.46
CA ASP A 319 28.78 22.32 -25.58
C ASP A 319 28.50 20.86 -25.13
N ILE A 320 27.54 20.65 -24.24
CA ILE A 320 27.10 19.30 -23.86
C ILE A 320 26.41 18.59 -25.02
N ILE A 321 25.55 19.29 -25.77
CA ILE A 321 24.88 18.72 -26.96
C ILE A 321 25.94 18.45 -28.06
N PHE A 322 26.90 19.37 -28.20
CA PHE A 322 28.00 19.16 -29.14
C PHE A 322 28.85 17.94 -28.77
N GLU A 323 29.10 17.71 -27.49
CA GLU A 323 29.82 16.55 -26.98
C GLU A 323 29.08 15.23 -27.31
N LEU A 324 27.75 15.19 -27.14
CA LEU A 324 26.92 14.04 -27.53
C LEU A 324 27.11 13.71 -29.03
N ARG A 325 27.06 14.75 -29.89
CA ARG A 325 27.31 14.58 -31.33
C ARG A 325 28.73 14.05 -31.60
N ARG A 326 29.74 14.64 -30.94
CA ARG A 326 31.14 14.24 -31.10
C ARG A 326 31.37 12.77 -30.76
N ILE A 327 30.84 12.31 -29.64
CA ILE A 327 30.97 10.91 -29.20
C ILE A 327 30.33 9.96 -30.22
N ALA A 328 29.19 10.33 -30.83
CA ALA A 328 28.46 9.46 -31.75
C ALA A 328 29.12 9.38 -33.15
N PHE A 329 29.67 10.49 -33.66
CA PHE A 329 30.03 10.60 -35.09
C PHE A 329 31.50 10.93 -35.39
N ASP A 330 32.22 11.48 -34.40
CA ASP A 330 33.61 11.91 -34.60
C ASP A 330 34.65 10.95 -33.99
N ALA A 331 34.21 9.81 -33.44
CA ALA A 331 35.09 8.82 -32.79
C ALA A 331 36.13 8.17 -33.76
N GLU A 332 35.90 8.22 -35.07
CA GLU A 332 36.79 7.63 -36.11
C GLU A 332 37.51 8.68 -36.97
N SER A 333 37.29 10.00 -36.71
CA SER A 333 37.89 11.05 -37.53
C SER A 333 39.14 11.60 -36.80
N GLU A 334 40.32 11.21 -37.25
CA GLU A 334 41.57 11.92 -36.91
C GLU A 334 41.46 13.44 -37.25
N PRO A 335 42.12 14.32 -36.49
CA PRO A 335 42.03 15.75 -36.68
C PRO A 335 42.84 16.27 -37.89
N ASN A 336 42.62 15.76 -39.08
CA ASN A 336 43.24 16.28 -40.26
C ASN A 336 42.28 16.70 -41.37
N ASN A 337 42.31 18.04 -41.61
CA ASN A 337 41.80 18.74 -42.81
C ASN A 337 40.28 18.79 -43.06
N SER A 338 39.61 19.70 -42.43
CA SER A 338 38.38 20.26 -42.99
C SER A 338 38.42 21.78 -43.09
N SER A 339 39.00 22.30 -44.17
CA SER A 339 38.76 23.64 -44.71
C SER A 339 37.36 23.78 -45.31
N GLY A 340 36.31 23.41 -44.57
CA GLY A 340 34.93 23.56 -44.99
C GLY A 340 34.39 24.93 -44.60
N SER A 341 33.63 25.60 -45.49
CA SER A 341 32.94 26.84 -45.18
C SER A 341 32.00 26.66 -43.96
N MET A 342 31.77 27.75 -43.19
CA MET A 342 30.93 27.72 -42.01
C MET A 342 29.50 27.23 -42.30
N GLU A 343 28.98 27.40 -43.49
CA GLU A 343 27.68 26.93 -43.93
C GLU A 343 27.65 25.41 -44.16
N LYS A 344 28.74 24.82 -44.67
CA LYS A 344 28.85 23.32 -44.83
C LYS A 344 28.89 22.66 -43.43
N ARG A 345 29.56 23.23 -42.45
CA ARG A 345 29.59 22.74 -41.05
C ARG A 345 28.21 22.81 -40.39
N LYS A 346 27.48 23.93 -40.54
CA LYS A 346 26.12 24.06 -40.05
C LYS A 346 25.16 23.03 -40.65
N SER A 347 25.24 22.80 -41.96
CA SER A 347 24.42 21.80 -42.65
C SER A 347 24.74 20.36 -42.19
N MET A 348 26.02 20.05 -41.93
CA MET A 348 26.44 18.75 -41.41
C MET A 348 25.91 18.52 -39.99
N TYR A 349 26.04 19.51 -39.09
CA TYR A 349 25.57 19.40 -37.70
C TYR A 349 24.05 19.25 -37.64
N THR A 350 23.30 19.93 -38.48
CA THR A 350 21.83 19.77 -38.57
C THR A 350 21.44 18.34 -38.96
N ARG A 351 22.17 17.69 -39.86
CA ARG A 351 21.96 16.28 -40.23
C ARG A 351 22.28 15.35 -39.07
N ASP A 352 23.39 15.60 -38.36
CA ASP A 352 23.80 14.79 -37.24
C ASP A 352 22.80 14.90 -36.06
N TYR A 353 22.26 16.09 -35.78
CA TYR A 353 21.24 16.30 -34.76
C TYR A 353 19.91 15.62 -35.13
N LYS A 354 19.56 15.59 -36.42
CA LYS A 354 18.43 14.81 -36.91
C LYS A 354 18.67 13.32 -36.70
N LYS A 355 19.87 12.81 -37.00
CA LYS A 355 20.24 11.40 -36.75
C LYS A 355 20.27 11.03 -35.28
N LEU A 356 20.57 11.99 -34.38
CA LEU A 356 20.43 11.83 -32.93
C LEU A 356 18.98 11.80 -32.48
N GLY A 357 18.02 12.12 -33.35
CA GLY A 357 16.59 12.05 -33.05
C GLY A 357 16.07 13.24 -32.23
N PHE A 358 16.68 14.42 -32.30
CA PHE A 358 16.12 15.62 -31.74
C PHE A 358 14.95 16.13 -32.59
N ILE A 359 13.91 16.65 -31.92
CA ILE A 359 12.74 17.25 -32.60
C ILE A 359 13.18 18.54 -33.30
N ASN A 360 13.88 19.39 -32.61
CA ASN A 360 14.43 20.62 -33.12
C ASN A 360 15.89 20.43 -33.57
N HIS A 361 16.09 19.83 -34.73
CA HIS A 361 17.42 19.52 -35.26
C HIS A 361 18.25 20.73 -35.70
N VAL A 362 17.64 21.93 -35.84
CA VAL A 362 18.35 23.18 -36.10
C VAL A 362 18.91 23.75 -34.82
N ASN A 363 18.17 23.72 -33.74
CA ASN A 363 18.58 24.15 -32.42
C ASN A 363 18.12 23.16 -31.34
N PRO A 364 18.84 22.04 -31.15
CA PRO A 364 18.45 20.98 -30.19
C PRO A 364 18.30 21.44 -28.74
N ALA A 365 18.88 22.60 -28.36
CA ALA A 365 18.71 23.21 -27.04
C ALA A 365 17.24 23.50 -26.71
N MET A 366 16.42 23.73 -27.74
CA MET A 366 14.99 24.00 -27.58
C MET A 366 14.22 22.77 -27.06
N ASP A 367 14.69 21.57 -27.28
CA ASP A 367 14.05 20.34 -26.82
C ASP A 367 14.13 20.19 -25.28
N PHE A 368 15.05 20.91 -24.62
CA PHE A 368 15.26 20.88 -23.17
C PHE A 368 14.69 22.11 -22.44
N THR A 369 13.87 22.91 -23.09
CA THR A 369 13.24 24.09 -22.49
C THR A 369 11.96 23.77 -21.72
N GLN A 370 11.40 22.58 -21.92
CA GLN A 370 10.25 22.09 -21.17
C GLN A 370 10.68 21.42 -19.86
N THR A 371 9.96 21.71 -18.80
CA THR A 371 10.16 21.13 -17.47
C THR A 371 8.85 20.54 -16.95
N PRO A 372 8.85 19.35 -16.36
CA PRO A 372 9.91 18.36 -16.40
C PRO A 372 10.12 17.81 -17.83
N PRO A 373 11.29 17.26 -18.22
CA PRO A 373 12.45 16.90 -17.39
C PRO A 373 13.62 17.87 -17.43
N GLY A 374 13.56 18.98 -18.21
CA GLY A 374 14.59 20.00 -18.27
C GLY A 374 16.02 19.50 -18.51
N MET A 375 16.97 20.10 -17.80
CA MET A 375 18.40 19.77 -17.90
C MET A 375 18.75 18.37 -17.41
N LEU A 376 17.90 17.73 -16.57
CA LEU A 376 18.15 16.38 -16.10
C LEU A 376 18.19 15.36 -17.27
N ALA A 377 17.36 15.57 -18.29
CA ALA A 377 17.40 14.71 -19.48
C ALA A 377 18.74 14.80 -20.21
N LEU A 378 19.28 16.02 -20.35
CA LEU A 378 20.59 16.21 -20.97
C LEU A 378 21.73 15.60 -20.15
N ASP A 379 21.68 15.72 -18.81
CA ASP A 379 22.63 15.12 -17.89
C ASP A 379 22.65 13.58 -18.03
N ASN A 380 21.45 12.94 -18.12
CA ASN A 380 21.32 11.52 -18.34
C ASN A 380 21.86 11.04 -19.69
N MET A 381 21.57 11.79 -20.74
CA MET A 381 22.10 11.51 -22.08
C MET A 381 23.63 11.56 -22.11
N LEU A 382 24.21 12.60 -21.49
CA LEU A 382 25.67 12.75 -21.40
C LEU A 382 26.29 11.66 -20.54
N TYR A 383 25.64 11.28 -19.44
CA TYR A 383 26.10 10.18 -18.59
C TYR A 383 26.14 8.87 -19.40
N PHE A 384 25.06 8.56 -20.12
CA PHE A 384 24.99 7.38 -20.97
C PHE A 384 26.07 7.36 -22.04
N ALA A 385 26.25 8.48 -22.74
CA ALA A 385 27.26 8.60 -23.78
C ALA A 385 28.71 8.43 -23.27
N LYS A 386 29.00 8.86 -22.02
CA LYS A 386 30.34 8.77 -21.43
C LYS A 386 30.64 7.46 -20.74
N HIS A 387 29.69 6.87 -20.04
CA HIS A 387 29.89 5.68 -19.21
C HIS A 387 29.49 4.38 -19.90
N HIS A 388 28.62 4.46 -20.92
CA HIS A 388 28.14 3.33 -21.73
C HIS A 388 28.33 3.63 -23.20
N GLN A 389 29.51 4.12 -23.58
CA GLN A 389 29.81 4.67 -24.89
C GLN A 389 29.50 3.71 -26.03
N ASP A 390 29.90 2.43 -25.92
CA ASP A 390 29.64 1.41 -26.97
C ASP A 390 28.14 1.20 -27.22
N ALA A 391 27.33 1.17 -26.13
CA ALA A 391 25.90 1.03 -26.22
C ALA A 391 25.24 2.28 -26.85
N TYR A 392 25.73 3.46 -26.46
CA TYR A 392 25.28 4.73 -27.02
C TYR A 392 25.53 4.82 -28.52
N ILE A 393 26.79 4.63 -28.93
CA ILE A 393 27.19 4.67 -30.35
C ILE A 393 26.37 3.66 -31.15
N ARG A 394 26.25 2.42 -30.67
CA ARG A 394 25.47 1.39 -31.33
C ARG A 394 24.00 1.80 -31.54
N ILE A 395 23.34 2.30 -30.49
CA ILE A 395 21.94 2.73 -30.58
C ILE A 395 21.79 3.87 -31.60
N VAL A 396 22.67 4.87 -31.56
CA VAL A 396 22.60 6.00 -32.48
C VAL A 396 22.87 5.57 -33.93
N LEU A 397 23.93 4.79 -34.15
CA LEU A 397 24.30 4.35 -35.52
C LEU A 397 23.27 3.38 -36.10
N GLU A 398 22.77 2.43 -35.33
CA GLU A 398 21.76 1.48 -35.81
C GLU A 398 20.46 2.20 -36.24
N ASN A 399 20.09 3.26 -35.55
CA ASN A 399 18.89 4.04 -35.88
C ASN A 399 19.16 5.04 -37.00
N SER A 400 20.35 5.64 -37.06
CA SER A 400 20.70 6.63 -38.09
C SER A 400 21.00 6.02 -39.47
N SER A 401 21.28 4.72 -39.58
CA SER A 401 21.57 4.01 -40.82
C SER A 401 20.31 3.41 -41.48
N ARG A 402 19.15 3.47 -40.81
CA ARG A 402 17.90 2.97 -41.36
C ARG A 402 17.27 4.01 -42.30
N GLU A 403 16.95 3.61 -43.50
CA GLU A 403 16.17 4.41 -44.44
C GLU A 403 14.66 4.18 -44.29
N ASP A 404 14.27 3.26 -43.39
CA ASP A 404 12.89 2.91 -43.12
C ASP A 404 12.28 3.86 -42.05
N LYS A 405 10.95 3.86 -41.99
CA LYS A 405 10.18 4.68 -41.01
C LYS A 405 10.30 4.21 -39.57
N HIS A 406 11.14 3.21 -39.28
CA HIS A 406 11.25 2.54 -37.98
C HIS A 406 12.42 3.01 -37.14
N GLU A 407 12.91 4.21 -37.35
CA GLU A 407 13.98 4.82 -36.57
C GLU A 407 13.49 5.15 -35.15
N CYS A 408 14.22 4.67 -34.12
CA CYS A 408 13.99 5.09 -32.73
C CYS A 408 14.70 6.43 -32.47
N PRO A 409 13.98 7.52 -32.25
CA PRO A 409 14.60 8.86 -32.07
C PRO A 409 15.25 8.97 -30.69
N PHE A 410 16.56 8.76 -30.59
CA PHE A 410 17.30 8.73 -29.30
C PHE A 410 17.08 10.00 -28.48
N GLY A 411 17.19 11.20 -29.06
CA GLY A 411 17.02 12.47 -28.36
C GLY A 411 15.63 12.59 -27.72
N ARG A 412 14.58 12.48 -28.54
CA ARG A 412 13.19 12.52 -28.08
C ARG A 412 12.89 11.43 -27.04
N SER A 413 13.35 10.21 -27.33
CA SER A 413 13.14 9.06 -26.41
C SER A 413 13.79 9.26 -25.06
N SER A 414 15.00 9.84 -25.03
CA SER A 414 15.72 10.13 -23.77
C SER A 414 15.02 11.17 -22.91
N ILE A 415 14.46 12.22 -23.54
CA ILE A 415 13.71 13.26 -22.84
C ILE A 415 12.43 12.70 -22.21
N GLU A 416 11.63 12.00 -23.01
CA GLU A 416 10.36 11.42 -22.52
C GLU A 416 10.61 10.28 -21.52
N LEU A 417 11.66 9.48 -21.72
CA LEU A 417 12.04 8.45 -20.76
C LEU A 417 12.45 9.07 -19.42
N THR A 418 13.27 10.12 -19.42
CA THR A 418 13.65 10.78 -18.16
C THR A 418 12.43 11.30 -17.41
N LYS A 419 11.48 11.93 -18.12
CA LYS A 419 10.22 12.37 -17.55
C LYS A 419 9.45 11.21 -16.93
N MET A 420 9.29 10.12 -17.66
CA MET A 420 8.58 8.92 -17.19
C MET A 420 9.25 8.28 -15.96
N LEU A 421 10.60 8.21 -15.92
CA LEU A 421 11.32 7.67 -14.76
C LEU A 421 11.18 8.57 -13.54
N CYS A 422 11.16 9.91 -13.69
CA CYS A 422 10.85 10.83 -12.62
C CYS A 422 9.44 10.66 -12.07
N GLU A 423 8.44 10.42 -12.94
CA GLU A 423 7.07 10.11 -12.55
C GLU A 423 6.98 8.78 -11.75
N ILE A 424 7.65 7.72 -12.23
CA ILE A 424 7.68 6.40 -11.54
C ILE A 424 8.29 6.53 -10.15
N LEU A 425 9.37 7.28 -10.01
CA LEU A 425 10.09 7.47 -8.74
C LEU A 425 9.57 8.66 -7.92
N LYS A 426 8.53 9.36 -8.41
CA LYS A 426 7.87 10.49 -7.75
C LYS A 426 8.86 11.60 -7.34
N VAL A 427 9.80 11.94 -8.24
CA VAL A 427 10.79 12.98 -8.01
C VAL A 427 10.10 14.33 -7.82
N GLY A 428 10.41 15.04 -6.71
CA GLY A 428 9.79 16.31 -6.34
C GLY A 428 8.52 16.18 -5.48
N GLU A 429 8.05 14.95 -5.22
CA GLU A 429 6.92 14.72 -4.31
C GLU A 429 7.41 14.48 -2.87
N LEU A 430 6.59 14.85 -1.89
CA LEU A 430 6.86 14.51 -0.49
C LEU A 430 6.66 13.01 -0.27
N PRO A 431 7.46 12.37 0.62
CA PRO A 431 7.26 10.98 0.98
C PRO A 431 5.86 10.74 1.54
N SER A 432 5.19 9.68 1.09
CA SER A 432 3.91 9.25 1.65
C SER A 432 4.10 8.64 3.03
N GLU A 433 3.26 8.98 4.00
CA GLU A 433 3.33 8.48 5.39
C GLU A 433 3.07 6.97 5.49
N THR A 434 2.31 6.40 4.57
CA THR A 434 1.90 4.99 4.63
C THR A 434 2.68 4.06 3.68
N CYS A 435 3.52 4.62 2.81
CA CYS A 435 4.25 3.83 1.81
C CYS A 435 5.52 3.23 2.41
N ASN A 436 5.77 1.97 2.11
CA ASN A 436 6.98 1.22 2.53
C ASN A 436 7.69 0.55 1.33
N ASP A 437 7.41 1.03 0.11
CA ASP A 437 7.91 0.42 -1.12
C ASP A 437 9.27 0.99 -1.54
N PHE A 438 10.34 0.55 -0.87
CA PHE A 438 11.70 0.87 -1.25
C PHE A 438 12.29 -0.19 -2.18
N HIS A 439 13.27 0.21 -3.00
CA HIS A 439 13.95 -0.67 -3.94
C HIS A 439 15.43 -0.82 -3.57
N PRO A 440 15.88 -1.99 -3.11
CA PRO A 440 17.26 -2.23 -2.68
C PRO A 440 18.32 -1.84 -3.72
N MET A 441 18.02 -2.03 -5.00
CA MET A 441 18.96 -1.73 -6.10
C MET A 441 19.43 -0.28 -6.13
N PHE A 442 18.62 0.68 -5.67
CA PHE A 442 18.99 2.10 -5.67
C PHE A 442 20.02 2.46 -4.59
N PHE A 443 20.25 1.57 -3.65
CA PHE A 443 21.31 1.73 -2.64
C PHE A 443 22.65 1.13 -3.07
N THR A 444 22.71 0.45 -4.23
CA THR A 444 23.92 -0.27 -4.70
C THR A 444 24.91 0.62 -5.45
N HIS A 445 24.48 1.76 -5.97
CA HIS A 445 25.33 2.62 -6.81
C HIS A 445 25.18 4.10 -6.47
N ASP A 446 26.28 4.87 -6.57
CA ASP A 446 26.28 6.31 -6.26
C ASP A 446 25.45 7.13 -7.26
N ARG A 447 25.38 6.67 -8.48
CA ARG A 447 24.66 7.26 -9.60
C ARG A 447 23.50 6.35 -10.02
N SER A 448 22.68 5.94 -9.04
CA SER A 448 21.66 4.92 -9.26
C SER A 448 20.56 5.35 -10.25
N PHE A 449 20.21 6.64 -10.29
CA PHE A 449 19.22 7.15 -11.24
C PHE A 449 19.76 7.15 -12.69
N GLU A 450 20.99 7.60 -12.86
CA GLU A 450 21.64 7.64 -14.17
C GLU A 450 21.87 6.22 -14.73
N GLU A 451 22.30 5.26 -13.89
CA GLU A 451 22.40 3.84 -14.28
C GLU A 451 21.02 3.22 -14.59
N PHE A 452 20.00 3.57 -13.81
CA PHE A 452 18.63 3.16 -14.08
C PHE A 452 18.16 3.67 -15.43
N PHE A 453 18.42 4.95 -15.74
CA PHE A 453 18.16 5.51 -17.07
C PHE A 453 18.91 4.74 -18.17
N CYS A 454 20.20 4.44 -17.97
CA CYS A 454 21.03 3.72 -18.96
C CYS A 454 20.49 2.31 -19.29
N ILE A 455 19.90 1.63 -18.30
CA ILE A 455 19.25 0.34 -18.52
C ILE A 455 17.95 0.55 -19.28
N CYS A 456 17.14 1.53 -18.89
CA CYS A 456 15.81 1.77 -19.47
C CYS A 456 15.87 2.31 -20.90
N ILE A 457 16.88 3.11 -21.28
CA ILE A 457 17.04 3.57 -22.67
C ILE A 457 17.41 2.42 -23.62
N GLN A 458 18.19 1.46 -23.13
CA GLN A 458 18.50 0.25 -23.90
C GLN A 458 17.26 -0.66 -24.04
N LEU A 459 16.44 -0.76 -22.99
CA LEU A 459 15.14 -1.44 -23.04
C LEU A 459 14.21 -0.79 -24.07
N LEU A 460 14.09 0.53 -24.03
CA LEU A 460 13.24 1.30 -24.96
C LEU A 460 13.64 1.00 -26.42
N ASN A 461 14.93 1.07 -26.74
CA ASN A 461 15.42 0.75 -28.09
C ASN A 461 15.13 -0.71 -28.49
N LYS A 462 15.25 -1.65 -27.54
CA LYS A 462 14.90 -3.07 -27.77
C LYS A 462 13.39 -3.22 -28.05
N THR A 463 12.54 -2.64 -27.20
CA THR A 463 11.08 -2.72 -27.32
C THR A 463 10.58 -2.04 -28.59
N TRP A 464 11.19 -0.90 -28.98
CA TRP A 464 10.92 -0.25 -30.26
C TRP A 464 11.10 -1.20 -31.45
N LYS A 465 12.21 -1.95 -31.46
CA LYS A 465 12.51 -2.95 -32.50
C LYS A 465 11.55 -4.14 -32.48
N GLU A 466 11.23 -4.65 -31.27
CA GLU A 466 10.31 -5.78 -31.10
C GLU A 466 8.90 -5.42 -31.61
N MET A 467 8.45 -4.20 -31.37
CA MET A 467 7.16 -3.69 -31.84
C MET A 467 7.16 -3.30 -33.30
N ARG A 468 8.33 -3.23 -33.98
CA ARG A 468 8.51 -2.63 -35.32
C ARG A 468 7.87 -1.24 -35.38
N ALA A 469 8.04 -0.45 -34.35
CA ALA A 469 7.36 0.81 -34.15
C ALA A 469 7.79 1.88 -35.15
N THR A 470 6.88 2.77 -35.46
CA THR A 470 7.10 4.01 -36.22
C THR A 470 6.99 5.23 -35.29
N SER A 471 7.23 6.43 -35.82
CA SER A 471 7.06 7.67 -35.02
C SER A 471 5.63 7.89 -34.51
N GLU A 472 4.62 7.27 -35.15
CA GLU A 472 3.22 7.30 -34.72
C GLU A 472 2.96 6.44 -33.48
N ASP A 473 3.72 5.35 -33.33
CA ASP A 473 3.62 4.40 -32.22
C ASP A 473 4.39 4.85 -30.97
N PHE A 474 4.98 6.04 -30.98
CA PHE A 474 5.86 6.52 -29.91
C PHE A 474 5.23 6.37 -28.51
N ASN A 475 4.01 6.85 -28.34
CA ASN A 475 3.31 6.79 -27.05
C ASN A 475 2.99 5.35 -26.62
N LYS A 476 2.68 4.46 -27.58
CA LYS A 476 2.43 3.03 -27.29
C LYS A 476 3.71 2.36 -26.79
N VAL A 477 4.84 2.64 -27.43
CA VAL A 477 6.14 2.11 -26.99
C VAL A 477 6.45 2.60 -25.57
N MET A 478 6.26 3.90 -25.30
CA MET A 478 6.49 4.48 -23.95
C MET A 478 5.62 3.81 -22.88
N GLN A 479 4.35 3.50 -23.19
CA GLN A 479 3.46 2.77 -22.29
C GLN A 479 3.94 1.35 -22.01
N VAL A 480 4.37 0.62 -23.04
CA VAL A 480 4.94 -0.72 -22.87
C VAL A 480 6.20 -0.69 -22.02
N VAL A 481 7.10 0.25 -22.29
CA VAL A 481 8.34 0.42 -21.51
C VAL A 481 8.02 0.77 -20.07
N LYS A 482 7.06 1.66 -19.82
CA LYS A 482 6.59 2.00 -18.45
C LYS A 482 6.13 0.76 -17.72
N GLU A 483 5.32 -0.07 -18.34
CA GLU A 483 4.83 -1.32 -17.76
C GLU A 483 5.96 -2.32 -17.50
N GLN A 484 6.87 -2.53 -18.45
CA GLN A 484 8.04 -3.39 -18.25
C GLN A 484 8.87 -2.95 -17.04
N VAL A 485 9.14 -1.66 -16.92
CA VAL A 485 9.88 -1.07 -15.79
C VAL A 485 9.12 -1.27 -14.48
N MET A 486 7.83 -0.93 -14.43
CA MET A 486 7.00 -1.08 -13.24
C MET A 486 6.93 -2.54 -12.78
N ARG A 487 6.68 -3.48 -13.69
CA ARG A 487 6.65 -4.92 -13.37
C ARG A 487 8.01 -5.45 -12.87
N ALA A 488 9.11 -4.98 -13.44
CA ALA A 488 10.43 -5.35 -12.96
C ALA A 488 10.71 -4.79 -11.55
N LEU A 489 10.26 -3.55 -11.25
CA LEU A 489 10.39 -2.93 -9.93
C LEU A 489 9.59 -3.67 -8.86
N THR A 490 8.36 -4.16 -9.17
CA THR A 490 7.54 -4.92 -8.21
C THR A 490 8.22 -6.19 -7.72
N THR A 491 9.17 -6.75 -8.49
CA THR A 491 9.98 -7.92 -8.04
C THR A 491 11.06 -7.56 -7.01
N LYS A 492 11.19 -6.29 -6.64
CA LYS A 492 12.18 -5.75 -5.68
C LYS A 492 13.61 -6.26 -5.92
N PRO A 493 14.19 -6.02 -7.10
CA PRO A 493 15.53 -6.51 -7.42
C PRO A 493 16.56 -5.95 -6.44
N SER A 494 17.52 -6.79 -6.03
CA SER A 494 18.54 -6.44 -5.07
C SER A 494 19.70 -5.63 -5.68
N SER A 495 19.83 -5.62 -7.02
CA SER A 495 20.85 -4.87 -7.75
C SER A 495 20.36 -4.42 -9.12
N LEU A 496 21.05 -3.44 -9.71
CA LEU A 496 20.79 -2.98 -11.07
C LEU A 496 20.99 -4.08 -12.12
N ASP A 497 21.94 -4.99 -11.92
CA ASP A 497 22.15 -6.14 -12.80
C ASP A 497 20.98 -7.12 -12.74
N GLN A 498 20.44 -7.37 -11.56
CA GLN A 498 19.24 -8.19 -11.40
C GLN A 498 18.02 -7.54 -12.04
N PHE A 499 17.87 -6.23 -11.89
CA PHE A 499 16.83 -5.46 -12.57
C PHE A 499 16.95 -5.60 -14.10
N LYS A 500 18.16 -5.41 -14.64
CA LYS A 500 18.45 -5.60 -16.09
C LYS A 500 18.07 -7.01 -16.57
N SER A 501 18.41 -8.04 -15.80
CA SER A 501 18.07 -9.43 -16.12
C SER A 501 16.56 -9.67 -16.13
N LYS A 502 15.81 -9.07 -15.17
CA LYS A 502 14.35 -9.14 -15.15
C LYS A 502 13.72 -8.50 -16.39
N LEU A 503 14.22 -7.33 -16.80
CA LEU A 503 13.76 -6.64 -18.01
C LEU A 503 14.04 -7.44 -19.30
N GLN A 504 15.14 -8.21 -19.33
CA GLN A 504 15.41 -9.08 -20.50
C GLN A 504 14.33 -10.13 -20.71
N ASN A 505 13.72 -10.63 -19.64
CA ASN A 505 12.65 -11.63 -19.67
C ASN A 505 11.26 -11.01 -19.96
N LEU A 506 11.10 -9.70 -19.80
CA LEU A 506 9.87 -8.98 -20.07
C LEU A 506 9.88 -8.40 -21.50
N SER A 507 9.90 -9.27 -22.53
CA SER A 507 9.77 -8.84 -23.94
C SER A 507 8.37 -8.26 -24.22
N TYR A 508 8.21 -7.56 -25.36
CA TYR A 508 6.90 -7.06 -25.78
C TYR A 508 5.86 -8.18 -25.87
N THR A 509 6.24 -9.32 -26.46
CA THR A 509 5.34 -10.48 -26.57
C THR A 509 4.95 -11.04 -25.20
N GLU A 510 5.83 -10.99 -24.23
CA GLU A 510 5.53 -11.44 -22.87
C GLU A 510 4.58 -10.46 -22.16
N ILE A 511 4.76 -9.15 -22.34
CA ILE A 511 3.82 -8.14 -21.83
C ILE A 511 2.42 -8.35 -22.41
N LEU A 512 2.31 -8.64 -23.70
CA LEU A 512 1.01 -8.94 -24.32
C LEU A 512 0.33 -10.16 -23.69
N LYS A 513 1.09 -11.25 -23.48
CA LYS A 513 0.57 -12.45 -22.81
C LYS A 513 0.09 -12.15 -21.36
N ILE A 514 0.88 -11.39 -20.61
CA ILE A 514 0.53 -11.01 -19.25
C ILE A 514 -0.76 -10.17 -19.25
N ARG A 515 -0.84 -9.15 -20.10
CA ARG A 515 -2.06 -8.32 -20.25
C ARG A 515 -3.28 -9.17 -20.62
N GLN A 516 -3.11 -10.10 -21.55
CA GLN A 516 -4.19 -11.01 -21.93
C GLN A 516 -4.63 -11.88 -20.76
N SER A 517 -3.68 -12.47 -20.02
CA SER A 517 -3.97 -13.28 -18.84
C SER A 517 -4.67 -12.47 -17.74
N GLU A 518 -4.21 -11.25 -17.47
CA GLU A 518 -4.84 -10.36 -16.47
C GLU A 518 -6.26 -9.96 -16.87
N ARG A 519 -6.49 -9.63 -18.14
CA ARG A 519 -7.84 -9.34 -18.65
C ARG A 519 -8.74 -10.56 -18.53
N MET A 520 -8.26 -11.73 -18.93
CA MET A 520 -9.03 -12.98 -18.80
C MET A 520 -9.41 -13.25 -17.35
N ASN A 521 -8.48 -13.12 -16.40
CA ASN A 521 -8.74 -13.34 -14.99
C ASN A 521 -9.76 -12.32 -14.44
N GLN A 522 -9.64 -11.04 -14.82
CA GLN A 522 -10.56 -9.99 -14.38
C GLN A 522 -11.97 -10.19 -14.94
N GLU A 523 -12.09 -10.52 -16.23
CA GLU A 523 -13.37 -10.78 -16.89
C GLU A 523 -14.03 -12.05 -16.35
N ASP A 524 -13.25 -13.12 -16.13
CA ASP A 524 -13.70 -14.34 -15.50
C ASP A 524 -14.29 -14.06 -14.10
N PHE A 525 -13.57 -13.29 -13.28
CA PHE A 525 -14.03 -12.94 -11.93
C PHE A 525 -15.30 -12.09 -11.93
N GLN A 526 -15.46 -11.17 -12.89
CA GLN A 526 -16.62 -10.28 -12.95
C GLN A 526 -17.83 -10.95 -13.63
N SER A 527 -17.61 -11.76 -14.65
CA SER A 527 -18.69 -12.30 -15.50
C SER A 527 -19.32 -13.56 -14.93
N ARG A 528 -18.56 -14.43 -14.26
CA ARG A 528 -19.10 -15.69 -13.69
C ARG A 528 -20.28 -15.48 -12.73
N PRO A 529 -20.20 -14.59 -11.71
CA PRO A 529 -21.34 -14.34 -10.82
C PRO A 529 -22.57 -13.81 -11.55
N ILE A 530 -22.37 -12.93 -12.54
CA ILE A 530 -23.48 -12.36 -13.33
C ILE A 530 -24.15 -13.45 -14.15
N LEU A 531 -23.38 -14.26 -14.88
CA LEU A 531 -23.92 -15.35 -15.69
C LEU A 531 -24.63 -16.39 -14.84
N ALA A 532 -24.08 -16.74 -13.67
CA ALA A 532 -24.72 -17.65 -12.74
C ALA A 532 -26.09 -17.15 -12.25
N LEU A 533 -26.20 -15.85 -11.95
CA LEU A 533 -27.45 -15.23 -11.51
C LEU A 533 -28.50 -15.10 -12.63
N GLU A 534 -28.08 -15.03 -13.88
CA GLU A 534 -29.00 -15.00 -15.03
C GLU A 534 -29.68 -16.34 -15.29
N PHE A 535 -29.05 -17.46 -14.96
CA PHE A 535 -29.64 -18.79 -15.14
C PHE A 535 -30.85 -19.05 -14.21
N ILE A 536 -30.75 -18.63 -12.95
CA ILE A 536 -31.77 -18.94 -11.92
C ILE A 536 -33.14 -18.29 -12.19
N PRO A 537 -33.23 -17.03 -12.61
CA PRO A 537 -34.55 -16.38 -12.79
C PRO A 537 -35.42 -16.99 -13.88
N LYS A 538 -34.84 -17.76 -14.80
CA LYS A 538 -35.54 -18.36 -15.94
C LYS A 538 -36.02 -19.78 -15.69
N THR A 539 -35.59 -20.37 -14.56
CA THR A 539 -35.89 -21.77 -14.26
C THR A 539 -36.98 -21.88 -13.20
N GLU A 540 -38.01 -22.60 -13.55
CA GLU A 540 -39.23 -22.82 -12.76
C GLU A 540 -39.36 -24.30 -12.49
N LEU A 541 -39.58 -24.68 -11.24
CA LEU A 541 -39.71 -26.09 -10.84
C LEU A 541 -41.18 -26.39 -10.59
N VAL A 542 -41.77 -27.26 -11.41
CA VAL A 542 -43.14 -27.73 -11.28
C VAL A 542 -43.09 -29.22 -10.90
N LEU A 543 -43.71 -29.58 -9.79
CA LEU A 543 -43.80 -30.96 -9.35
C LEU A 543 -44.99 -31.67 -10.04
N PRO A 544 -44.77 -32.89 -10.63
CA PRO A 544 -45.78 -33.54 -11.48
C PRO A 544 -47.10 -33.94 -10.77
N ASP A 545 -47.06 -34.22 -9.46
CA ASP A 545 -48.19 -34.77 -8.72
C ASP A 545 -49.02 -33.73 -7.94
N LYS A 546 -48.52 -32.51 -7.81
CA LYS A 546 -49.24 -31.35 -7.25
C LYS A 546 -48.71 -30.14 -8.00
N PHE A 547 -49.63 -29.30 -8.42
CA PHE A 547 -49.28 -28.05 -9.08
C PHE A 547 -48.66 -27.07 -8.07
N TRP A 548 -47.41 -27.33 -7.73
CA TRP A 548 -46.60 -26.53 -6.82
C TRP A 548 -45.50 -25.82 -7.61
N TYR A 549 -45.32 -24.55 -7.34
CA TYR A 549 -44.44 -23.70 -8.12
C TYR A 549 -43.44 -22.98 -7.23
N CYS A 550 -42.21 -22.85 -7.66
CA CYS A 550 -41.16 -22.09 -6.98
C CYS A 550 -40.41 -21.21 -7.95
N ARG A 551 -40.27 -19.93 -7.60
CA ARG A 551 -39.64 -18.94 -8.45
C ARG A 551 -38.74 -18.02 -7.63
N LEU A 552 -37.54 -17.68 -8.16
CA LEU A 552 -36.69 -16.66 -7.61
C LEU A 552 -37.17 -15.26 -8.01
N SER A 553 -37.21 -14.34 -7.04
CA SER A 553 -37.55 -12.93 -7.30
C SER A 553 -36.55 -12.27 -8.25
N PRO A 554 -36.96 -11.25 -9.05
CA PRO A 554 -36.06 -10.56 -9.98
C PRO A 554 -34.85 -9.89 -9.32
N ASN A 555 -34.90 -9.57 -8.03
CA ASN A 555 -33.83 -9.01 -7.26
C ASN A 555 -32.92 -10.09 -6.62
N HIS A 556 -33.16 -11.37 -6.90
CA HIS A 556 -32.44 -12.56 -6.42
C HIS A 556 -32.37 -12.70 -4.88
N LYS A 557 -33.28 -12.07 -4.15
CA LYS A 557 -33.26 -12.06 -2.68
C LYS A 557 -34.28 -12.97 -2.02
N VAL A 558 -35.31 -13.41 -2.73
CA VAL A 558 -36.45 -14.17 -2.16
C VAL A 558 -36.88 -15.27 -3.13
N LEU A 559 -37.01 -16.49 -2.64
CA LEU A 559 -37.72 -17.56 -3.31
C LEU A 559 -39.19 -17.46 -2.95
N HIS A 560 -40.09 -17.35 -3.97
CA HIS A 560 -41.53 -17.38 -3.82
C HIS A 560 -42.00 -18.77 -4.23
N TYR A 561 -42.86 -19.38 -3.42
CA TYR A 561 -43.39 -20.71 -3.73
C TYR A 561 -44.82 -20.90 -3.19
N GLY A 562 -45.48 -21.90 -3.69
CA GLY A 562 -46.83 -22.20 -3.25
C GLY A 562 -47.57 -23.20 -4.13
N ASP A 563 -48.72 -23.64 -3.67
CA ASP A 563 -49.61 -24.53 -4.40
C ASP A 563 -50.40 -23.76 -5.47
N LEU A 564 -50.56 -24.39 -6.64
CA LEU A 564 -51.37 -23.89 -7.73
C LEU A 564 -52.57 -24.83 -7.97
N GLU A 565 -53.70 -24.26 -8.32
CA GLU A 565 -54.94 -25.04 -8.62
C GLU A 565 -54.86 -25.74 -9.98
N GLU A 566 -54.11 -25.17 -10.93
CA GLU A 566 -53.97 -25.70 -12.28
C GLU A 566 -52.48 -25.64 -12.71
N SER A 567 -52.10 -26.47 -13.71
CA SER A 567 -50.78 -26.45 -14.32
C SER A 567 -50.52 -25.09 -14.95
N PRO A 568 -49.41 -24.39 -14.62
CA PRO A 568 -49.11 -23.08 -15.16
C PRO A 568 -48.87 -23.15 -16.67
N GLN A 569 -49.54 -22.28 -17.43
CA GLN A 569 -49.37 -22.15 -18.87
C GLN A 569 -48.39 -21.02 -19.25
N GLY A 570 -47.60 -20.55 -18.30
CA GLY A 570 -46.65 -19.46 -18.47
C GLY A 570 -46.10 -18.98 -17.13
N GLU A 571 -45.46 -17.80 -17.11
CA GLU A 571 -44.89 -17.23 -15.89
C GLU A 571 -45.96 -16.93 -14.84
N VAL A 572 -45.80 -17.48 -13.64
CA VAL A 572 -46.69 -17.22 -12.50
C VAL A 572 -46.25 -15.92 -11.80
N PRO A 573 -47.16 -14.94 -11.59
CA PRO A 573 -46.82 -13.73 -10.87
C PRO A 573 -46.38 -14.03 -9.43
N HIS A 574 -45.37 -13.32 -8.91
CA HIS A 574 -44.86 -13.51 -7.55
C HIS A 574 -45.93 -13.32 -6.47
N ASP A 575 -46.90 -12.44 -6.72
CA ASP A 575 -47.95 -12.11 -5.76
C ASP A 575 -48.98 -13.23 -5.61
N SER A 576 -49.05 -14.16 -6.54
CA SER A 576 -49.95 -15.33 -6.47
C SER A 576 -49.34 -16.50 -5.68
N LEU A 577 -48.07 -16.43 -5.31
CA LEU A 577 -47.37 -17.43 -4.51
C LEU A 577 -47.43 -17.08 -3.02
N GLN A 578 -47.97 -17.98 -2.20
CA GLN A 578 -48.32 -17.69 -0.81
C GLN A 578 -47.13 -17.64 0.12
N ASP A 579 -46.09 -18.43 -0.15
CA ASP A 579 -44.95 -18.60 0.72
C ASP A 579 -43.70 -17.89 0.18
N LYS A 580 -42.83 -17.44 1.10
CA LYS A 580 -41.63 -16.70 0.78
C LYS A 580 -40.44 -17.22 1.65
N LEU A 581 -39.33 -17.50 0.99
CA LEU A 581 -38.06 -17.83 1.67
C LEU A 581 -36.98 -16.82 1.26
N PRO A 582 -36.54 -15.94 2.17
CA PRO A 582 -35.38 -15.10 1.91
C PRO A 582 -34.13 -15.93 1.63
N VAL A 583 -33.35 -15.58 0.59
CA VAL A 583 -32.13 -16.27 0.26
C VAL A 583 -31.12 -16.19 1.41
N ALA A 584 -31.15 -15.11 2.19
CA ALA A 584 -30.29 -14.93 3.38
C ALA A 584 -30.56 -15.96 4.49
N ASP A 585 -31.77 -16.56 4.52
CA ASP A 585 -32.15 -17.54 5.53
C ASP A 585 -31.75 -18.97 5.13
N ILE A 586 -31.30 -19.17 3.90
CA ILE A 586 -30.85 -20.48 3.41
C ILE A 586 -29.50 -20.81 4.04
N LYS A 587 -29.44 -21.92 4.78
CA LYS A 587 -28.23 -22.40 5.45
C LYS A 587 -27.38 -23.31 4.55
N ALA A 588 -28.03 -24.18 3.81
CA ALA A 588 -27.34 -25.15 2.94
C ALA A 588 -28.27 -25.68 1.84
N VAL A 589 -27.65 -26.09 0.75
CA VAL A 589 -28.24 -26.95 -0.27
C VAL A 589 -27.55 -28.31 -0.16
N VAL A 590 -28.33 -29.35 -0.04
CA VAL A 590 -27.85 -30.75 0.06
C VAL A 590 -28.43 -31.57 -1.09
N THR A 591 -27.70 -32.58 -1.54
CA THR A 591 -28.04 -33.35 -2.74
C THR A 591 -28.00 -34.84 -2.50
N GLY A 592 -28.73 -35.58 -3.30
CA GLY A 592 -28.70 -37.03 -3.33
C GLY A 592 -29.05 -37.71 -1.98
N LYS A 593 -28.15 -38.55 -1.49
CA LYS A 593 -28.32 -39.29 -0.23
C LYS A 593 -28.37 -38.41 1.02
N ASP A 594 -27.86 -37.20 0.94
CA ASP A 594 -27.84 -36.27 2.08
C ASP A 594 -29.15 -35.52 2.26
N CYS A 595 -30.05 -35.60 1.27
CA CYS A 595 -31.38 -35.02 1.35
C CYS A 595 -32.21 -35.73 2.46
N PRO A 596 -32.86 -34.96 3.35
CA PRO A 596 -33.66 -35.54 4.44
C PRO A 596 -34.75 -36.53 3.96
N HIS A 597 -35.45 -36.17 2.88
CA HIS A 597 -36.52 -37.00 2.29
C HIS A 597 -36.02 -38.33 1.67
N MET A 598 -34.68 -38.45 1.40
CA MET A 598 -34.08 -39.68 0.90
C MET A 598 -33.52 -40.57 2.03
N LYS A 599 -33.52 -40.10 3.28
CA LYS A 599 -33.06 -40.87 4.46
C LYS A 599 -34.17 -41.73 5.08
N GLU A 600 -35.41 -41.56 4.70
CA GLU A 600 -36.55 -42.36 5.21
C GLU A 600 -36.47 -43.81 4.70
N LYS A 601 -36.79 -44.76 5.59
CA LYS A 601 -36.60 -46.23 5.36
C LYS A 601 -37.36 -46.80 4.13
N GLY A 602 -38.30 -46.06 3.53
CA GLY A 602 -39.00 -46.39 2.30
C GLY A 602 -38.29 -45.93 1.01
N ALA A 603 -37.45 -44.90 1.08
CA ALA A 603 -36.80 -44.31 -0.07
C ALA A 603 -35.59 -45.14 -0.61
N LEU A 604 -35.02 -46.04 0.17
CA LEU A 604 -33.91 -46.92 -0.21
C LEU A 604 -34.23 -47.97 -1.32
N LYS A 605 -35.50 -48.10 -1.72
CA LYS A 605 -35.91 -48.90 -2.88
C LYS A 605 -36.14 -48.09 -4.14
N GLN A 606 -35.95 -46.80 -4.10
CA GLN A 606 -36.12 -45.92 -5.25
C GLN A 606 -34.97 -46.04 -6.25
N ASN A 607 -35.30 -45.85 -7.51
CA ASN A 607 -34.38 -45.95 -8.64
C ASN A 607 -33.17 -45.02 -8.44
N LYS A 608 -32.00 -45.48 -8.85
CA LYS A 608 -30.74 -44.69 -8.78
C LYS A 608 -30.86 -43.32 -9.42
N GLU A 609 -31.69 -43.19 -10.49
CA GLU A 609 -31.98 -41.96 -11.20
C GLU A 609 -32.66 -40.91 -10.31
N VAL A 610 -33.57 -41.28 -9.42
CA VAL A 610 -34.26 -40.35 -8.50
C VAL A 610 -33.28 -39.77 -7.47
N LEU A 611 -32.32 -40.58 -7.00
CA LEU A 611 -31.29 -40.12 -6.08
C LEU A 611 -30.33 -39.10 -6.73
N GLU A 612 -30.09 -39.23 -8.02
CA GLU A 612 -29.21 -38.31 -8.78
C GLU A 612 -29.90 -36.99 -9.11
N LEU A 613 -31.24 -36.89 -9.00
CA LEU A 613 -32.05 -35.70 -9.28
C LEU A 613 -32.59 -35.03 -8.02
N ALA A 614 -32.33 -35.57 -6.84
CA ALA A 614 -32.83 -35.07 -5.57
C ALA A 614 -31.93 -33.99 -4.98
N PHE A 615 -32.53 -32.87 -4.54
CA PHE A 615 -31.88 -31.85 -3.74
C PHE A 615 -32.83 -31.26 -2.69
N SER A 616 -32.26 -30.64 -1.63
CA SER A 616 -33.06 -30.02 -0.57
C SER A 616 -32.43 -28.69 -0.15
N ILE A 617 -33.27 -27.69 0.07
CA ILE A 617 -32.88 -26.38 0.62
C ILE A 617 -33.19 -26.43 2.13
N LEU A 618 -32.13 -26.26 2.94
CA LEU A 618 -32.21 -26.23 4.41
C LEU A 618 -32.16 -24.77 4.86
N TYR A 619 -33.19 -24.28 5.61
CA TYR A 619 -33.24 -22.87 5.98
C TYR A 619 -33.46 -22.60 7.48
N ASP A 620 -34.20 -23.43 8.21
CA ASP A 620 -34.32 -23.28 9.65
C ASP A 620 -33.91 -24.59 10.34
N SER A 621 -33.87 -24.62 11.67
CA SER A 621 -33.32 -25.72 12.45
C SER A 621 -34.00 -27.08 12.14
N ASN A 622 -35.27 -27.04 11.66
CA ASN A 622 -35.99 -28.24 11.21
C ASN A 622 -36.84 -28.00 9.96
N CYS A 623 -36.63 -26.90 9.23
CA CYS A 623 -37.39 -26.55 8.03
C CYS A 623 -36.57 -26.80 6.77
N GLN A 624 -37.21 -27.40 5.77
CA GLN A 624 -36.58 -27.75 4.52
C GLN A 624 -37.58 -27.77 3.37
N LEU A 625 -37.11 -27.40 2.19
CA LEU A 625 -37.82 -27.63 0.93
C LEU A 625 -37.11 -28.76 0.19
N ASN A 626 -37.89 -29.78 -0.21
CA ASN A 626 -37.39 -31.01 -0.82
C ASN A 626 -37.82 -31.08 -2.28
N PHE A 627 -36.90 -31.36 -3.18
CA PHE A 627 -37.10 -31.40 -4.61
C PHE A 627 -36.57 -32.66 -5.25
N ILE A 628 -37.23 -33.08 -6.34
CA ILE A 628 -36.72 -34.03 -7.32
C ILE A 628 -36.87 -33.32 -8.65
N ALA A 629 -35.75 -32.98 -9.29
CA ALA A 629 -35.77 -32.29 -10.58
C ALA A 629 -36.31 -33.24 -11.67
N PRO A 630 -37.01 -32.69 -12.69
CA PRO A 630 -37.53 -33.49 -13.78
C PRO A 630 -36.45 -34.15 -14.64
N ASP A 631 -35.31 -33.51 -14.77
CA ASP A 631 -34.15 -34.01 -15.51
C ASP A 631 -32.82 -33.52 -14.94
N LYS A 632 -31.72 -33.98 -15.51
CA LYS A 632 -30.37 -33.64 -15.07
C LYS A 632 -30.02 -32.19 -15.35
N HIS A 633 -30.52 -31.60 -16.41
CA HIS A 633 -30.24 -30.23 -16.78
C HIS A 633 -30.86 -29.26 -15.76
N GLU A 634 -32.13 -29.42 -15.45
CA GLU A 634 -32.83 -28.63 -14.42
C GLU A 634 -32.19 -28.80 -13.03
N TYR A 635 -31.84 -30.02 -12.67
CA TYR A 635 -31.12 -30.31 -11.44
C TYR A 635 -29.80 -29.50 -11.34
N CYS A 636 -28.98 -29.50 -12.40
CA CYS A 636 -27.72 -28.80 -12.43
C CYS A 636 -27.92 -27.27 -12.32
N ILE A 637 -28.86 -26.70 -13.06
CA ILE A 637 -29.16 -25.26 -13.03
C ILE A 637 -29.59 -24.83 -11.62
N TRP A 638 -30.53 -25.55 -11.00
CA TRP A 638 -31.02 -25.17 -9.67
C TRP A 638 -29.94 -25.33 -8.58
N THR A 639 -29.22 -26.43 -8.56
CA THR A 639 -28.21 -26.69 -7.53
C THR A 639 -27.03 -25.74 -7.65
N ASP A 640 -26.54 -25.48 -8.84
CA ASP A 640 -25.42 -24.56 -9.07
C ASP A 640 -25.83 -23.11 -8.88
N GLY A 641 -27.04 -22.74 -9.34
CA GLY A 641 -27.55 -21.39 -9.14
C GLY A 641 -27.77 -21.07 -7.65
N LEU A 642 -28.33 -21.99 -6.88
CA LEU A 642 -28.48 -21.82 -5.44
C LEU A 642 -27.10 -21.77 -4.73
N ASN A 643 -26.13 -22.57 -5.14
CA ASN A 643 -24.79 -22.51 -4.61
C ASN A 643 -24.13 -21.16 -4.91
N ALA A 644 -24.27 -20.63 -6.11
CA ALA A 644 -23.77 -19.31 -6.48
C ALA A 644 -24.42 -18.18 -5.64
N LEU A 645 -25.73 -18.24 -5.39
CA LEU A 645 -26.42 -17.29 -4.51
C LEU A 645 -25.92 -17.33 -3.06
N LEU A 646 -25.46 -18.50 -2.61
CA LEU A 646 -24.88 -18.70 -1.27
C LEU A 646 -23.37 -18.42 -1.22
N GLY A 647 -22.78 -17.92 -2.31
CA GLY A 647 -21.33 -17.68 -2.39
C GLY A 647 -20.48 -18.94 -2.41
N LYS A 648 -21.05 -20.06 -2.87
CA LYS A 648 -20.36 -21.36 -3.02
C LYS A 648 -20.04 -21.63 -4.48
N ASP A 649 -19.09 -22.52 -4.72
CA ASP A 649 -18.71 -22.92 -6.07
C ASP A 649 -19.83 -23.73 -6.75
N MET A 650 -20.00 -23.53 -8.05
CA MET A 650 -20.86 -24.34 -8.89
C MET A 650 -20.17 -25.68 -9.17
N MET A 651 -20.85 -26.79 -8.85
CA MET A 651 -20.25 -28.13 -8.82
C MET A 651 -20.65 -29.01 -10.03
N SER A 652 -21.57 -28.56 -10.87
CA SER A 652 -22.07 -29.33 -12.00
C SER A 652 -21.18 -29.14 -13.23
N ASP A 653 -20.67 -30.24 -13.79
CA ASP A 653 -19.87 -30.23 -15.02
C ASP A 653 -20.63 -29.63 -16.21
N LEU A 654 -21.96 -29.90 -16.30
CA LEU A 654 -22.79 -29.42 -17.40
C LEU A 654 -22.91 -27.88 -17.34
N THR A 655 -23.35 -27.37 -16.21
CA THR A 655 -23.51 -25.90 -16.01
C THR A 655 -22.16 -25.20 -16.07
N GLN A 656 -21.10 -25.81 -15.53
CA GLN A 656 -19.76 -25.28 -15.61
C GLN A 656 -19.27 -25.15 -17.05
N ASN A 657 -19.47 -26.17 -17.88
CA ASN A 657 -19.08 -26.14 -19.29
C ASN A 657 -19.86 -25.07 -20.08
N ASP A 658 -21.17 -24.93 -19.82
CA ASP A 658 -21.99 -23.91 -20.46
C ASP A 658 -21.53 -22.49 -20.06
N LEU A 659 -21.29 -22.28 -18.77
CA LEU A 659 -20.76 -20.99 -18.25
C LEU A 659 -19.36 -20.70 -18.80
N ASP A 660 -18.47 -21.69 -18.84
CA ASP A 660 -17.12 -21.52 -19.40
C ASP A 660 -17.16 -21.19 -20.90
N THR A 661 -18.10 -21.78 -21.64
CA THR A 661 -18.30 -21.47 -23.05
C THR A 661 -18.79 -20.03 -23.23
N LEU A 662 -19.83 -19.62 -22.50
CA LEU A 662 -20.36 -18.25 -22.55
C LEU A 662 -19.31 -17.24 -22.12
N LEU A 663 -18.59 -17.51 -21.04
CA LEU A 663 -17.53 -16.68 -20.54
C LEU A 663 -16.39 -16.53 -21.56
N SER A 664 -15.99 -17.64 -22.20
CA SER A 664 -14.97 -17.61 -23.27
C SER A 664 -15.41 -16.75 -24.45
N MET A 665 -16.68 -16.82 -24.84
CA MET A 665 -17.25 -15.97 -25.90
C MET A 665 -17.26 -14.50 -25.49
N GLU A 666 -17.71 -14.19 -24.28
CA GLU A 666 -17.76 -12.83 -23.72
C GLU A 666 -16.34 -12.23 -23.65
N ILE A 667 -15.38 -12.99 -23.12
CA ILE A 667 -13.97 -12.56 -23.05
C ILE A 667 -13.42 -12.30 -24.46
N LYS A 668 -13.71 -13.16 -25.43
CA LYS A 668 -13.28 -12.94 -26.81
C LYS A 668 -13.86 -11.65 -27.39
N LEU A 669 -15.13 -11.36 -27.15
CA LEU A 669 -15.77 -10.11 -27.57
C LEU A 669 -15.13 -8.89 -26.93
N ARG A 670 -14.84 -8.94 -25.62
CA ARG A 670 -14.19 -7.83 -24.90
C ARG A 670 -12.71 -7.67 -25.23
N LEU A 671 -12.03 -8.73 -25.67
CA LEU A 671 -10.64 -8.69 -26.13
C LEU A 671 -10.49 -8.19 -27.57
N LEU A 672 -11.59 -7.93 -28.29
CA LEU A 672 -11.51 -7.24 -29.57
C LEU A 672 -10.88 -5.86 -29.32
N ASP A 673 -9.68 -5.67 -29.88
CA ASP A 673 -8.97 -4.40 -29.81
C ASP A 673 -9.65 -3.38 -30.71
N LEU A 674 -10.54 -2.57 -30.12
CA LEU A 674 -11.23 -1.48 -30.79
C LEU A 674 -10.46 -0.15 -30.72
N GLU A 675 -9.30 -0.13 -30.06
CA GLU A 675 -8.41 1.02 -30.10
C GLU A 675 -7.98 1.30 -31.54
N ASN A 676 -8.31 2.48 -32.04
CA ASN A 676 -8.06 2.95 -33.43
C ASN A 676 -9.04 2.44 -34.52
N ILE A 677 -10.10 1.73 -34.19
CA ILE A 677 -11.20 1.54 -35.12
C ILE A 677 -12.10 2.77 -35.03
N GLN A 678 -12.19 3.53 -36.12
CA GLN A 678 -13.15 4.61 -36.22
C GLN A 678 -14.57 3.99 -36.19
N ILE A 679 -15.29 4.25 -35.13
CA ILE A 679 -16.70 3.89 -35.03
C ILE A 679 -17.46 4.84 -35.95
N PRO A 680 -18.15 4.38 -36.97
CA PRO A 680 -18.95 5.26 -37.83
C PRO A 680 -20.03 5.99 -37.04
N ASP A 681 -20.22 7.28 -37.29
CA ASP A 681 -21.26 8.10 -36.64
C ASP A 681 -22.71 7.65 -36.95
N ALA A 682 -22.87 6.76 -37.92
CA ALA A 682 -24.14 6.16 -38.32
C ALA A 682 -23.99 4.66 -38.57
N PRO A 683 -25.00 3.84 -38.26
CA PRO A 683 -24.97 2.41 -38.57
C PRO A 683 -24.81 2.20 -40.07
N PRO A 684 -24.13 1.10 -40.50
CA PRO A 684 -23.98 0.78 -41.90
C PRO A 684 -25.35 0.63 -42.55
N PRO A 685 -25.49 0.97 -43.85
CA PRO A 685 -26.75 0.81 -44.55
C PRO A 685 -27.15 -0.65 -44.53
N ILE A 686 -28.44 -0.88 -44.28
CA ILE A 686 -29.04 -2.24 -44.32
C ILE A 686 -28.71 -2.87 -45.65
N PRO A 687 -28.08 -4.07 -45.70
CA PRO A 687 -27.80 -4.77 -46.92
C PRO A 687 -29.09 -4.97 -47.74
N LYS A 688 -28.97 -4.88 -49.05
CA LYS A 688 -30.13 -5.21 -49.91
C LYS A 688 -30.52 -6.66 -49.66
N GLU A 689 -31.83 -6.92 -49.66
CA GLU A 689 -32.35 -8.30 -49.58
C GLU A 689 -31.64 -9.17 -50.63
N PRO A 690 -31.17 -10.36 -50.22
CA PRO A 690 -30.57 -11.29 -51.19
C PRO A 690 -31.61 -11.73 -52.20
N SER A 691 -31.16 -11.99 -53.41
CA SER A 691 -32.03 -12.38 -54.53
C SER A 691 -32.69 -13.75 -54.32
N ASN A 692 -32.20 -14.56 -53.42
CA ASN A 692 -32.78 -15.80 -52.92
C ASN A 692 -32.37 -16.04 -51.45
N TYR A 693 -33.09 -16.90 -50.74
CA TYR A 693 -32.83 -17.31 -49.38
C TYR A 693 -32.30 -18.74 -49.28
N ASP A 694 -31.78 -19.29 -50.40
CA ASP A 694 -31.17 -20.62 -50.43
C ASP A 694 -29.73 -20.53 -49.91
N PHE A 695 -29.58 -20.40 -48.60
CA PHE A 695 -28.25 -20.42 -47.94
C PHE A 695 -27.88 -21.88 -47.63
N VAL A 696 -26.81 -22.35 -48.21
CA VAL A 696 -26.14 -23.60 -47.80
C VAL A 696 -25.17 -23.24 -46.68
N TYR A 697 -25.48 -23.64 -45.46
CA TYR A 697 -24.54 -23.57 -44.35
C TYR A 697 -23.63 -24.80 -44.44
N ASP A 698 -22.40 -24.62 -44.84
CA ASP A 698 -21.36 -25.63 -44.66
C ASP A 698 -21.01 -25.67 -43.16
N CYS A 699 -21.66 -26.57 -42.43
CA CYS A 699 -21.29 -26.93 -41.10
C CYS A 699 -20.11 -27.91 -41.13
N ASN A 700 -18.89 -27.41 -41.35
CA ASN A 700 -17.66 -28.15 -41.08
C ASN A 700 -16.96 -27.63 -39.85
#